data_a94d444b86a2133f81103c6ecd0c56e8
#
_entry.id   a94d444b86a2133f81103c6ecd0c56e8
#
_cell.length_a   1.000
_cell.length_b   1.000
_cell.length_c   1.000
_cell.angle_alpha   90.00
_cell.angle_beta   90.00
_cell.angle_gamma   90.00
#
_symmetry.space_group_name_H-M   'P 1'
#
loop_
_entity.id
_entity.type
_entity.pdbx_description
1 polymer ?
#
loop_
_entity_poly.entity_id
_entity_poly.type
_entity_poly.pdbx_seq_one_letter_code
_entity_poly.pdbx_strand_id
1 'polypeptide(L)'
;MADYLVIVESPAKAKTIEKYLGKKFKVKASMGHVRDLPKSQMGVDTEHDYEPRYITIRGKGPVLKELKQAAKKAKKVYLAADPDREGEAIAWHLANSLELDQSDKLRVVFNEITKEAVKESFKTPRKIDMDLVNAQQARRILDRLVGYNISPILWKKVKKGLSAGRVQSIALRIIIDREKEINNFKPEEYWTIDGNFLKGKKKFQANFYGVNGKKKKLSTADNVKEVMSAIKGKSFDVTDVTKKERLRNPAAPFTTSSLQQEAARKLNYRTRKTMMLAQQLYEGITLGKQGTVGLITYMRTDSTRIADSAILEASNYIKETYGPEFSRNHKRSDKNAKGAQDAHEAIRPTSAMRSPQEVKEFLTRDQLRLYRLIWERFIASQMTPAVLDTMRVDLDNNGVNFRANGSKIKFHGFMKVYVESNDDNTEEKENILPDLKKGDKVQSESLEQRQHFTQPPPRYTEARLVKTLEEIGIGRPSTYSPTLDTIQRRNYVSLTNKRFIPTELGEIVNEMIEEYFPEILDVKFTANMESELDEVEHGEVEWVKVIDEFYKRFEPNVIKADAEMEKIEIKDEPAGIDCDLCGAPMVYKMGKYGKFLACSRFPDCRNTKAIVKEIGVTCPKCEKGHVIERKSKKKRIFYGCDRYPDCDYVSWDKPVERACPKCEKRALVEKKLKKGVQVQCTNCDYKESTQQ
;
A
#
# COMPACT_ATOMS: atom_id res chain seq x y z
N MET A 1 6.48 44.28 14.31
CA MET A 1 5.86 43.51 13.21
C MET A 1 6.87 42.45 12.77
N ALA A 2 6.41 41.32 12.24
CA ALA A 2 7.35 40.31 11.72
C ALA A 2 8.02 40.84 10.44
N ASP A 3 9.34 40.69 10.34
CA ASP A 3 10.12 41.17 9.17
C ASP A 3 10.00 40.21 7.98
N TYR A 4 9.79 38.93 8.23
CA TYR A 4 9.81 37.88 7.22
C TYR A 4 8.49 37.11 7.17
N LEU A 5 8.01 36.80 5.96
CA LEU A 5 6.89 35.92 5.73
C LEU A 5 7.41 34.57 5.24
N VAL A 6 6.97 33.51 5.85
CA VAL A 6 7.21 32.12 5.40
C VAL A 6 5.87 31.51 4.96
N ILE A 7 5.83 30.95 3.76
CA ILE A 7 4.62 30.28 3.26
C ILE A 7 4.92 28.79 3.11
N VAL A 8 4.09 27.99 3.78
CA VAL A 8 4.10 26.51 3.76
C VAL A 8 2.79 25.98 3.20
N GLU A 9 2.68 24.66 2.98
CA GLU A 9 1.49 24.06 2.37
C GLU A 9 0.33 23.87 3.34
N SER A 10 0.62 23.54 4.61
CA SER A 10 -0.40 23.14 5.57
C SER A 10 -0.37 23.97 6.86
N PRO A 11 -1.54 24.16 7.51
CA PRO A 11 -1.60 24.85 8.81
C PRO A 11 -0.82 24.12 9.92
N ALA A 12 -0.71 22.81 9.86
CA ALA A 12 0.06 22.02 10.82
C ALA A 12 1.54 22.38 10.75
N LYS A 13 2.12 22.40 9.56
CA LYS A 13 3.50 22.87 9.31
C LYS A 13 3.70 24.32 9.76
N ALA A 14 2.76 25.22 9.40
CA ALA A 14 2.85 26.62 9.76
C ALA A 14 2.99 26.79 11.29
N LYS A 15 2.15 26.10 12.06
CA LYS A 15 2.15 26.14 13.51
C LYS A 15 3.46 25.61 14.12
N THR A 16 4.04 24.59 13.54
CA THR A 16 5.29 23.97 14.01
C THR A 16 6.49 24.87 13.69
N ILE A 17 6.62 25.32 12.45
CA ILE A 17 7.75 26.09 11.95
C ILE A 17 7.80 27.49 12.56
N GLU A 18 6.64 28.16 12.76
CA GLU A 18 6.57 29.49 13.38
C GLU A 18 7.21 29.51 14.78
N LYS A 19 6.99 28.43 15.57
CA LYS A 19 7.61 28.29 16.90
C LYS A 19 9.13 28.16 16.86
N TYR A 20 9.67 27.56 15.81
CA TYR A 20 11.12 27.36 15.67
C TYR A 20 11.85 28.63 15.22
N LEU A 21 11.23 29.41 14.33
CA LEU A 21 11.84 30.60 13.73
C LEU A 21 11.75 31.85 14.62
N GLY A 22 10.77 31.91 15.53
CA GLY A 22 10.60 32.99 16.49
C GLY A 22 9.94 34.25 15.92
N LYS A 23 9.88 35.33 16.72
CA LYS A 23 9.03 36.51 16.50
C LYS A 23 9.30 37.33 15.23
N LYS A 24 10.46 37.19 14.63
CA LYS A 24 10.81 37.91 13.37
C LYS A 24 10.13 37.31 12.14
N PHE A 25 9.64 36.08 12.25
CA PHE A 25 9.02 35.35 11.17
C PHE A 25 7.52 35.19 11.41
N LYS A 26 6.73 35.43 10.39
CA LYS A 26 5.31 35.07 10.33
C LYS A 26 5.13 33.92 9.39
N VAL A 27 4.53 32.82 9.83
CA VAL A 27 4.31 31.66 9.00
C VAL A 27 2.84 31.53 8.62
N LYS A 28 2.55 31.34 7.36
CA LYS A 28 1.19 31.17 6.82
C LYS A 28 1.12 29.93 5.93
N ALA A 29 -0.09 29.38 5.77
CA ALA A 29 -0.32 28.21 4.93
C ALA A 29 -1.04 28.58 3.64
N SER A 30 -0.58 28.03 2.48
CA SER A 30 -1.27 28.12 1.20
C SER A 30 -2.43 27.15 1.07
N MET A 31 -2.54 26.18 1.99
CA MET A 31 -3.52 25.10 1.94
C MET A 31 -3.37 24.20 0.71
N GLY A 32 -2.12 23.92 0.29
CA GLY A 32 -1.75 23.18 -0.91
C GLY A 32 -1.66 24.08 -2.16
N HIS A 33 -1.88 23.52 -3.34
CA HIS A 33 -1.88 24.28 -4.60
C HIS A 33 -2.88 25.43 -4.61
N VAL A 34 -2.48 26.57 -5.16
CA VAL A 34 -3.31 27.79 -5.30
C VAL A 34 -3.77 27.99 -6.74
N ARG A 35 -3.04 27.45 -7.73
CA ARG A 35 -3.36 27.46 -9.16
C ARG A 35 -3.37 26.03 -9.70
N ASP A 36 -4.17 25.77 -10.70
CA ASP A 36 -4.24 24.50 -11.45
C ASP A 36 -4.87 24.76 -12.83
N LEU A 37 -4.78 23.76 -13.72
CA LEU A 37 -5.50 23.78 -15.00
C LEU A 37 -7.01 23.84 -14.78
N PRO A 38 -7.80 24.47 -15.67
CA PRO A 38 -9.26 24.53 -15.58
C PRO A 38 -9.88 23.13 -15.49
N LYS A 39 -10.93 22.96 -14.66
CA LYS A 39 -11.59 21.66 -14.52
C LYS A 39 -12.50 21.29 -15.70
N SER A 40 -13.02 22.26 -16.41
CA SER A 40 -14.03 22.07 -17.46
C SER A 40 -13.51 22.32 -18.89
N GLN A 41 -12.21 22.58 -19.04
CA GLN A 41 -11.56 22.84 -20.32
C GLN A 41 -10.24 22.10 -20.35
N MET A 42 -9.68 21.83 -21.55
CA MET A 42 -8.35 21.23 -21.72
C MET A 42 -7.30 22.04 -20.95
N GLY A 43 -7.24 23.34 -21.21
CA GLY A 43 -6.35 24.26 -20.51
C GLY A 43 -4.88 24.06 -20.85
N VAL A 44 -4.59 23.42 -21.97
CA VAL A 44 -3.27 23.23 -22.57
C VAL A 44 -3.42 23.61 -24.04
N ASP A 45 -2.55 24.47 -24.53
CA ASP A 45 -2.50 24.86 -25.94
C ASP A 45 -1.62 23.87 -26.70
N THR A 46 -2.24 23.00 -27.49
CA THR A 46 -1.52 21.94 -28.23
C THR A 46 -0.86 22.44 -29.52
N GLU A 47 -1.16 23.68 -29.94
CA GLU A 47 -0.60 24.29 -31.15
C GLU A 47 0.62 25.19 -30.83
N HIS A 48 0.74 25.64 -29.56
CA HIS A 48 1.84 26.52 -29.12
C HIS A 48 2.56 25.94 -27.90
N ASP A 49 3.51 25.05 -28.14
CA ASP A 49 4.45 24.47 -27.17
C ASP A 49 3.79 23.90 -25.90
N TYR A 50 2.54 23.47 -26.00
CA TYR A 50 1.74 22.90 -24.89
C TYR A 50 1.61 23.86 -23.70
N GLU A 51 1.55 25.17 -23.94
CA GLU A 51 1.47 26.18 -22.91
C GLU A 51 0.27 25.95 -21.98
N PRO A 52 0.47 25.79 -20.65
CA PRO A 52 -0.61 25.53 -19.72
C PRO A 52 -1.28 26.82 -19.24
N ARG A 53 -2.58 26.90 -19.40
CA ARG A 53 -3.40 27.99 -18.87
C ARG A 53 -3.76 27.72 -17.40
N TYR A 54 -2.92 28.20 -16.49
CA TYR A 54 -3.21 28.10 -15.05
C TYR A 54 -4.23 29.15 -14.58
N ILE A 55 -5.21 28.70 -13.79
CA ILE A 55 -6.20 29.55 -13.14
C ILE A 55 -6.15 29.36 -11.62
N THR A 56 -6.61 30.36 -10.87
CA THR A 56 -6.81 30.21 -9.42
C THR A 56 -7.83 29.13 -9.12
N ILE A 57 -7.49 28.18 -8.27
CA ILE A 57 -8.38 27.11 -7.84
C ILE A 57 -9.58 27.72 -7.13
N ARG A 58 -10.80 27.27 -7.47
CA ARG A 58 -12.05 27.73 -6.83
C ARG A 58 -11.96 27.57 -5.32
N GLY A 59 -12.23 28.66 -4.59
CA GLY A 59 -12.14 28.71 -3.13
C GLY A 59 -10.77 29.13 -2.58
N LYS A 60 -9.73 29.30 -3.42
CA LYS A 60 -8.41 29.78 -3.00
C LYS A 60 -8.23 31.29 -3.04
N GLY A 61 -9.17 32.03 -3.63
CA GLY A 61 -9.12 33.49 -3.69
C GLY A 61 -8.91 34.17 -2.33
N PRO A 62 -9.65 33.84 -1.27
CA PRO A 62 -9.45 34.42 0.06
C PRO A 62 -8.04 34.17 0.62
N VAL A 63 -7.53 32.94 0.46
CA VAL A 63 -6.17 32.56 0.92
C VAL A 63 -5.12 33.38 0.18
N LEU A 64 -5.21 33.48 -1.16
CA LEU A 64 -4.30 34.29 -1.95
C LEU A 64 -4.35 35.77 -1.59
N LYS A 65 -5.55 36.33 -1.34
CA LYS A 65 -5.71 37.73 -0.90
C LYS A 65 -5.00 37.97 0.44
N GLU A 66 -5.16 37.04 1.38
CA GLU A 66 -4.50 37.11 2.69
C GLU A 66 -2.96 37.02 2.54
N LEU A 67 -2.47 36.06 1.75
CA LEU A 67 -1.04 35.89 1.48
C LEU A 67 -0.45 37.13 0.78
N LYS A 68 -1.13 37.70 -0.21
CA LYS A 68 -0.72 38.91 -0.92
C LYS A 68 -0.61 40.14 0.00
N GLN A 69 -1.56 40.29 0.90
CA GLN A 69 -1.51 41.36 1.93
C GLN A 69 -0.34 41.15 2.91
N ALA A 70 -0.07 39.89 3.29
CA ALA A 70 1.05 39.57 4.19
C ALA A 70 2.40 39.76 3.48
N ALA A 71 2.53 39.37 2.21
CA ALA A 71 3.74 39.53 1.40
C ALA A 71 4.12 41.01 1.23
N LYS A 72 3.14 41.87 0.93
CA LYS A 72 3.37 43.33 0.80
C LYS A 72 3.90 44.00 2.08
N LYS A 73 3.60 43.40 3.28
CA LYS A 73 4.06 43.93 4.58
C LYS A 73 5.39 43.35 5.03
N ALA A 74 5.85 42.27 4.39
CA ALA A 74 7.10 41.62 4.74
C ALA A 74 8.28 42.20 3.99
N LYS A 75 9.47 42.29 4.63
CA LYS A 75 10.72 42.68 3.97
C LYS A 75 11.18 41.59 2.99
N LYS A 76 10.92 40.34 3.27
CA LYS A 76 11.26 39.20 2.42
C LYS A 76 10.25 38.06 2.62
N VAL A 77 9.98 37.35 1.54
CA VAL A 77 9.09 36.18 1.54
C VAL A 77 9.94 34.90 1.29
N TYR A 78 9.67 33.86 2.07
CA TYR A 78 10.26 32.55 1.87
C TYR A 78 9.17 31.54 1.56
N LEU A 79 9.42 30.65 0.60
CA LEU A 79 8.53 29.59 0.14
C LEU A 79 9.09 28.25 0.62
N ALA A 80 8.48 27.71 1.68
CA ALA A 80 8.96 26.54 2.41
C ALA A 80 8.02 25.34 2.23
N ALA A 81 7.66 25.05 0.98
CA ALA A 81 6.91 23.87 0.57
C ALA A 81 7.77 22.60 0.65
N ASP A 82 7.13 21.41 0.54
CA ASP A 82 7.79 20.10 0.61
C ASP A 82 8.99 19.96 -0.37
N PRO A 83 9.93 19.06 -0.10
CA PRO A 83 11.17 18.93 -0.88
C PRO A 83 10.98 18.18 -2.21
N ASP A 84 9.77 17.93 -2.67
CA ASP A 84 9.49 17.26 -3.94
C ASP A 84 9.07 18.24 -5.05
N ARG A 85 8.93 17.74 -6.29
CA ARG A 85 8.49 18.53 -7.45
C ARG A 85 7.11 19.16 -7.28
N GLU A 86 6.22 18.55 -6.49
CA GLU A 86 4.90 19.15 -6.16
C GLU A 86 5.07 20.39 -5.28
N GLY A 87 5.95 20.33 -4.27
CA GLY A 87 6.28 21.46 -3.43
C GLY A 87 6.99 22.58 -4.19
N GLU A 88 7.85 22.24 -5.17
CA GLU A 88 8.50 23.22 -6.04
C GLU A 88 7.48 23.94 -6.94
N ALA A 89 6.54 23.20 -7.54
CA ALA A 89 5.45 23.78 -8.33
C ALA A 89 4.51 24.66 -7.48
N ILE A 90 4.22 24.27 -6.22
CA ILE A 90 3.47 25.13 -5.29
C ILE A 90 4.22 26.43 -5.04
N ALA A 91 5.54 26.37 -4.79
CA ALA A 91 6.37 27.54 -4.57
C ALA A 91 6.38 28.47 -5.80
N TRP A 92 6.55 27.90 -7.00
CA TRP A 92 6.50 28.65 -8.25
C TRP A 92 5.13 29.30 -8.50
N HIS A 93 4.04 28.58 -8.30
CA HIS A 93 2.68 29.14 -8.41
C HIS A 93 2.41 30.27 -7.41
N LEU A 94 2.95 30.15 -6.19
CA LEU A 94 2.87 31.21 -5.19
C LEU A 94 3.69 32.43 -5.60
N ALA A 95 4.94 32.24 -6.06
CA ALA A 95 5.78 33.34 -6.53
C ALA A 95 5.08 34.14 -7.64
N ASN A 96 4.53 33.45 -8.64
CA ASN A 96 3.75 34.08 -9.72
C ASN A 96 2.50 34.81 -9.18
N SER A 97 1.72 34.15 -8.30
CA SER A 97 0.47 34.74 -7.79
C SER A 97 0.69 35.93 -6.88
N LEU A 98 1.81 35.99 -6.18
CA LEU A 98 2.19 37.03 -5.25
C LEU A 98 3.08 38.11 -5.89
N GLU A 99 3.42 37.95 -7.19
CA GLU A 99 4.27 38.88 -7.96
C GLU A 99 5.66 39.04 -7.32
N LEU A 100 6.25 37.91 -6.84
CA LEU A 100 7.59 37.91 -6.25
C LEU A 100 8.67 37.83 -7.36
N ASP A 101 9.81 38.44 -7.11
CA ASP A 101 10.96 38.30 -8.00
C ASP A 101 11.55 36.90 -7.92
N GLN A 102 11.42 36.11 -8.99
CA GLN A 102 11.87 34.71 -9.04
C GLN A 102 13.39 34.59 -9.18
N SER A 103 14.10 35.69 -9.46
CA SER A 103 15.57 35.72 -9.43
C SER A 103 16.13 35.69 -8.03
N ASP A 104 15.30 36.01 -7.03
CA ASP A 104 15.66 35.98 -5.62
C ASP A 104 15.70 34.55 -5.04
N LYS A 105 16.49 34.41 -3.98
CA LYS A 105 16.55 33.16 -3.17
C LYS A 105 15.34 33.07 -2.25
N LEU A 106 14.22 32.61 -2.80
CA LEU A 106 12.93 32.51 -2.09
C LEU A 106 12.68 31.12 -1.51
N ARG A 107 13.27 30.10 -2.06
CA ARG A 107 12.99 28.70 -1.76
C ARG A 107 13.80 28.19 -0.56
N VAL A 108 13.10 27.63 0.44
CA VAL A 108 13.71 26.94 1.58
C VAL A 108 13.20 25.50 1.60
N VAL A 109 14.13 24.55 1.71
CA VAL A 109 13.83 23.09 1.67
C VAL A 109 14.41 22.41 2.90
N PHE A 110 13.66 21.48 3.47
CA PHE A 110 14.09 20.64 4.59
C PHE A 110 13.42 19.26 4.50
N ASN A 111 14.18 18.21 4.80
CA ASN A 111 13.71 16.83 4.76
C ASN A 111 13.03 16.39 6.06
N GLU A 112 13.18 17.14 7.13
CA GLU A 112 12.55 16.89 8.44
C GLU A 112 12.15 18.19 9.12
N ILE A 113 11.09 18.15 9.91
CA ILE A 113 10.58 19.32 10.62
C ILE A 113 11.06 19.26 12.08
N THR A 114 12.36 19.43 12.26
CA THR A 114 13.03 19.64 13.54
C THR A 114 13.51 21.09 13.66
N LYS A 115 13.74 21.55 14.88
CA LYS A 115 14.17 22.92 15.13
C LYS A 115 15.52 23.21 14.48
N GLU A 116 16.41 22.25 14.53
CA GLU A 116 17.77 22.32 14.00
C GLU A 116 17.74 22.34 12.46
N ALA A 117 17.09 21.38 11.83
CA ALA A 117 16.97 21.27 10.38
C ALA A 117 16.29 22.51 9.77
N VAL A 118 15.18 22.96 10.35
CA VAL A 118 14.49 24.17 9.88
C VAL A 118 15.39 25.38 9.98
N LYS A 119 16.07 25.63 11.13
CA LYS A 119 16.94 26.80 11.26
C LYS A 119 18.13 26.76 10.30
N GLU A 120 18.70 25.59 10.06
CA GLU A 120 19.82 25.45 9.14
C GLU A 120 19.40 25.75 7.70
N SER A 121 18.24 25.25 7.27
CA SER A 121 17.72 25.47 5.93
C SER A 121 17.46 26.96 5.62
N PHE A 122 17.10 27.76 6.63
CA PHE A 122 16.93 29.22 6.45
C PHE A 122 18.25 30.01 6.30
N LYS A 123 19.40 29.38 6.56
CA LYS A 123 20.71 30.00 6.29
C LYS A 123 21.11 29.90 4.82
N THR A 124 20.60 28.91 4.10
CA THR A 124 20.95 28.60 2.71
C THR A 124 19.74 28.57 1.77
N PRO A 125 18.92 29.64 1.70
CA PRO A 125 17.81 29.67 0.75
C PRO A 125 18.34 29.67 -0.68
N ARG A 126 17.60 29.03 -1.60
CA ARG A 126 17.93 28.95 -3.03
C ARG A 126 16.86 29.60 -3.90
N LYS A 127 17.15 29.72 -5.19
CA LYS A 127 16.12 30.04 -6.19
C LYS A 127 15.15 28.86 -6.34
N ILE A 128 14.00 29.14 -6.94
CA ILE A 128 13.09 28.09 -7.40
C ILE A 128 13.81 27.30 -8.49
N ASP A 129 13.74 26.00 -8.40
CA ASP A 129 14.32 25.07 -9.36
C ASP A 129 13.33 24.86 -10.50
N MET A 130 13.64 25.39 -11.68
CA MET A 130 12.74 25.33 -12.81
C MET A 130 12.68 23.94 -13.46
N ASP A 131 13.71 23.11 -13.28
CA ASP A 131 13.70 21.75 -13.81
C ASP A 131 12.70 20.87 -13.04
N LEU A 132 12.67 21.00 -11.71
CA LEU A 132 11.64 20.39 -10.86
C LEU A 132 10.23 20.92 -11.20
N VAL A 133 10.07 22.22 -11.45
CA VAL A 133 8.79 22.82 -11.88
C VAL A 133 8.36 22.24 -13.22
N ASN A 134 9.28 22.18 -14.19
CA ASN A 134 9.03 21.67 -15.53
C ASN A 134 8.66 20.18 -15.51
N ALA A 135 9.33 19.37 -14.68
CA ALA A 135 8.98 17.95 -14.50
C ALA A 135 7.56 17.75 -13.93
N GLN A 136 7.17 18.56 -12.95
CA GLN A 136 5.80 18.54 -12.41
C GLN A 136 4.79 19.02 -13.45
N GLN A 137 5.11 20.09 -14.18
CA GLN A 137 4.29 20.67 -15.24
C GLN A 137 4.08 19.67 -16.38
N ALA A 138 5.15 19.04 -16.87
CA ALA A 138 5.08 18.00 -17.88
C ALA A 138 4.17 16.84 -17.47
N ARG A 139 4.36 16.31 -16.26
CA ARG A 139 3.49 15.27 -15.71
C ARG A 139 2.03 15.73 -15.67
N ARG A 140 1.77 16.95 -15.20
CA ARG A 140 0.43 17.49 -15.08
C ARG A 140 -0.25 17.64 -16.44
N ILE A 141 0.50 18.09 -17.46
CA ILE A 141 0.03 18.23 -18.84
C ILE A 141 -0.25 16.86 -19.47
N LEU A 142 0.68 15.91 -19.36
CA LEU A 142 0.48 14.55 -19.86
C LEU A 142 -0.77 13.87 -19.26
N ASP A 143 -0.93 13.96 -17.93
CA ASP A 143 -2.11 13.40 -17.28
C ASP A 143 -3.40 14.14 -17.68
N ARG A 144 -3.30 15.44 -18.02
CA ARG A 144 -4.40 16.21 -18.58
C ARG A 144 -4.75 15.76 -19.99
N LEU A 145 -3.77 15.67 -20.88
CA LEU A 145 -3.98 15.23 -22.27
C LEU A 145 -4.64 13.85 -22.31
N VAL A 146 -4.10 12.86 -21.59
CA VAL A 146 -4.66 11.52 -21.53
C VAL A 146 -6.05 11.52 -20.91
N GLY A 147 -6.18 12.06 -19.71
CA GLY A 147 -7.44 11.98 -18.95
C GLY A 147 -8.57 12.77 -19.57
N TYR A 148 -8.28 13.91 -20.18
CA TYR A 148 -9.30 14.81 -20.75
C TYR A 148 -9.74 14.40 -22.14
N ASN A 149 -8.91 13.71 -22.90
CA ASN A 149 -9.30 13.16 -24.21
C ASN A 149 -10.02 11.80 -24.07
N ILE A 150 -9.49 10.87 -23.27
CA ILE A 150 -10.11 9.54 -23.18
C ILE A 150 -11.37 9.53 -22.31
N SER A 151 -11.40 10.26 -21.19
CA SER A 151 -12.55 10.18 -20.28
C SER A 151 -13.89 10.60 -20.89
N PRO A 152 -14.00 11.67 -21.73
CA PRO A 152 -15.23 12.01 -22.43
C PRO A 152 -15.71 10.91 -23.39
N ILE A 153 -14.79 10.25 -24.09
CA ILE A 153 -15.10 9.12 -24.98
C ILE A 153 -15.72 7.98 -24.15
N LEU A 154 -15.10 7.63 -23.02
CA LEU A 154 -15.67 6.63 -22.11
C LEU A 154 -17.04 7.04 -21.56
N TRP A 155 -17.28 8.33 -21.33
CA TRP A 155 -18.60 8.80 -20.87
C TRP A 155 -19.67 8.70 -21.95
N LYS A 156 -19.30 8.94 -23.20
CA LYS A 156 -20.21 8.87 -24.36
C LYS A 156 -20.53 7.42 -24.72
N LYS A 157 -19.50 6.54 -24.64
CA LYS A 157 -19.57 5.18 -25.16
C LYS A 157 -19.91 4.12 -24.10
N VAL A 158 -19.64 4.38 -22.81
CA VAL A 158 -19.88 3.42 -21.70
C VAL A 158 -20.76 4.06 -20.62
N LYS A 159 -20.19 4.95 -19.77
CA LYS A 159 -20.90 5.52 -18.62
C LYS A 159 -20.24 6.80 -18.12
N LYS A 160 -21.06 7.79 -17.74
CA LYS A 160 -20.57 9.02 -17.10
C LYS A 160 -19.80 8.72 -15.80
N GLY A 161 -18.71 9.48 -15.59
CA GLY A 161 -17.92 9.41 -14.39
C GLY A 161 -16.76 8.42 -14.42
N LEU A 162 -16.51 7.74 -15.55
CA LEU A 162 -15.30 6.95 -15.77
C LEU A 162 -14.09 7.86 -16.00
N SER A 163 -12.90 7.34 -15.84
CA SER A 163 -11.66 8.04 -16.14
C SER A 163 -10.57 7.08 -16.60
N ALA A 164 -9.73 7.53 -17.52
CA ALA A 164 -8.50 6.87 -17.88
C ALA A 164 -7.31 7.73 -17.43
N GLY A 165 -6.16 7.09 -17.28
CA GLY A 165 -4.91 7.75 -16.93
C GLY A 165 -3.78 6.72 -17.05
N ARG A 166 -2.57 7.15 -17.41
CA ARG A 166 -1.42 6.27 -17.72
C ARG A 166 -1.18 5.21 -16.63
N VAL A 167 -0.79 5.61 -15.44
CA VAL A 167 -0.52 4.69 -14.32
C VAL A 167 -1.77 3.93 -13.86
N GLN A 168 -2.94 4.58 -13.89
CA GLN A 168 -4.22 3.98 -13.53
C GLN A 168 -4.59 2.82 -14.45
N SER A 169 -4.43 2.98 -15.77
CA SER A 169 -4.80 1.99 -16.77
C SER A 169 -3.86 0.77 -16.71
N ILE A 170 -2.57 0.99 -16.53
CA ILE A 170 -1.60 -0.10 -16.32
C ILE A 170 -1.92 -0.88 -15.03
N ALA A 171 -2.20 -0.19 -13.93
CA ALA A 171 -2.54 -0.87 -12.68
C ALA A 171 -3.80 -1.75 -12.81
N LEU A 172 -4.80 -1.30 -13.59
CA LEU A 172 -5.98 -2.08 -13.92
C LEU A 172 -5.63 -3.28 -14.79
N ARG A 173 -4.86 -3.08 -15.87
CA ARG A 173 -4.40 -4.15 -16.77
C ARG A 173 -3.68 -5.25 -16.02
N ILE A 174 -2.71 -4.94 -15.16
CA ILE A 174 -1.97 -5.92 -14.36
C ILE A 174 -2.92 -6.81 -13.53
N ILE A 175 -3.99 -6.23 -12.98
CA ILE A 175 -4.98 -6.99 -12.21
C ILE A 175 -5.81 -7.91 -13.12
N ILE A 176 -6.21 -7.42 -14.30
CA ILE A 176 -6.98 -8.20 -15.30
C ILE A 176 -6.13 -9.33 -15.88
N ASP A 177 -4.89 -9.06 -16.24
CA ASP A 177 -3.97 -10.08 -16.77
C ASP A 177 -3.75 -11.20 -15.75
N ARG A 178 -3.63 -10.84 -14.45
CA ARG A 178 -3.57 -11.82 -13.37
C ARG A 178 -4.85 -12.65 -13.26
N GLU A 179 -6.02 -12.06 -13.45
CA GLU A 179 -7.28 -12.81 -13.45
C GLU A 179 -7.38 -13.75 -14.66
N LYS A 180 -6.91 -13.31 -15.84
CA LYS A 180 -6.78 -14.17 -17.04
C LYS A 180 -5.82 -15.35 -16.77
N GLU A 181 -4.67 -15.09 -16.14
CA GLU A 181 -3.72 -16.16 -15.74
C GLU A 181 -4.39 -17.19 -14.80
N ILE A 182 -5.16 -16.71 -13.81
CA ILE A 182 -5.86 -17.57 -12.85
C ILE A 182 -6.93 -18.42 -13.55
N ASN A 183 -7.72 -17.81 -14.43
CA ASN A 183 -8.81 -18.50 -15.14
C ASN A 183 -8.30 -19.53 -16.15
N ASN A 184 -7.15 -19.28 -16.77
CA ASN A 184 -6.53 -20.18 -17.74
C ASN A 184 -5.59 -21.22 -17.10
N PHE A 185 -5.39 -21.13 -15.78
CA PHE A 185 -4.47 -22.01 -15.07
C PHE A 185 -4.97 -23.45 -15.06
N LYS A 186 -4.09 -24.36 -15.45
CA LYS A 186 -4.33 -25.82 -15.39
C LYS A 186 -3.51 -26.40 -14.24
N PRO A 187 -4.16 -26.92 -13.18
CA PRO A 187 -3.45 -27.57 -12.09
C PRO A 187 -2.68 -28.80 -12.59
N GLU A 188 -1.41 -28.89 -12.25
CA GLU A 188 -0.56 -30.05 -12.50
C GLU A 188 -0.40 -30.84 -11.21
N GLU A 189 -0.56 -32.15 -11.32
CA GLU A 189 -0.36 -33.07 -10.20
C GLU A 189 1.13 -33.20 -9.88
N TYR A 190 1.44 -33.22 -8.61
CA TYR A 190 2.75 -33.63 -8.10
C TYR A 190 2.63 -34.25 -6.72
N TRP A 191 3.64 -35.02 -6.35
CA TRP A 191 3.65 -35.74 -5.07
C TRP A 191 4.87 -35.36 -4.24
N THR A 192 4.73 -35.46 -2.92
CA THR A 192 5.83 -35.40 -1.96
C THR A 192 5.82 -36.67 -1.10
N ILE A 193 7.01 -37.05 -0.64
CA ILE A 193 7.13 -38.09 0.40
C ILE A 193 7.85 -37.41 1.57
N ASP A 194 7.12 -37.21 2.66
CA ASP A 194 7.59 -36.58 3.87
C ASP A 194 7.91 -37.66 4.91
N GLY A 195 9.18 -37.77 5.28
CA GLY A 195 9.67 -38.77 6.22
C GLY A 195 9.86 -38.20 7.62
N ASN A 196 9.33 -38.88 8.63
CA ASN A 196 9.66 -38.66 10.03
C ASN A 196 10.73 -39.67 10.43
N PHE A 197 11.87 -39.17 10.92
CA PHE A 197 13.06 -39.96 11.26
C PHE A 197 13.44 -39.82 12.72
N LEU A 198 14.14 -40.84 13.23
CA LEU A 198 14.63 -40.92 14.60
C LEU A 198 16.16 -41.10 14.60
N LYS A 199 16.86 -40.31 15.40
CA LYS A 199 18.23 -40.54 15.84
C LYS A 199 18.18 -40.75 17.36
N GLY A 200 18.22 -41.98 17.79
CA GLY A 200 17.90 -42.31 19.18
C GLY A 200 16.46 -41.92 19.55
N LYS A 201 16.30 -41.01 20.51
CA LYS A 201 15.00 -40.47 20.94
C LYS A 201 14.62 -39.15 20.25
N LYS A 202 15.48 -38.57 19.43
CA LYS A 202 15.24 -37.27 18.80
C LYS A 202 14.60 -37.45 17.43
N LYS A 203 13.45 -36.79 17.23
CA LYS A 203 12.69 -36.77 15.97
C LYS A 203 13.14 -35.62 15.08
N PHE A 204 13.15 -35.85 13.77
CA PHE A 204 13.33 -34.82 12.75
C PHE A 204 12.64 -35.20 11.45
N GLN A 205 12.40 -34.24 10.57
CA GLN A 205 11.77 -34.45 9.28
C GLN A 205 12.79 -34.35 8.14
N ALA A 206 12.65 -35.22 7.14
CA ALA A 206 13.36 -35.14 5.89
C ALA A 206 12.41 -35.44 4.72
N ASN A 207 12.57 -34.76 3.63
CA ASN A 207 11.71 -34.89 2.47
C ASN A 207 12.44 -35.62 1.36
N PHE A 208 11.71 -36.41 0.56
CA PHE A 208 12.26 -37.05 -0.61
C PHE A 208 12.96 -36.02 -1.50
N TYR A 209 14.19 -36.33 -1.90
CA TYR A 209 15.01 -35.46 -2.74
C TYR A 209 15.16 -36.03 -4.15
N GLY A 210 15.40 -37.34 -4.26
CA GLY A 210 15.68 -37.96 -5.55
C GLY A 210 16.16 -39.40 -5.45
N VAL A 211 16.78 -39.88 -6.53
CA VAL A 211 17.30 -41.25 -6.64
C VAL A 211 18.73 -41.21 -7.13
N ASN A 212 19.61 -42.03 -6.51
CA ASN A 212 21.04 -42.12 -6.84
C ASN A 212 21.76 -40.74 -6.82
N GLY A 213 21.44 -39.90 -5.83
CA GLY A 213 22.01 -38.57 -5.66
C GLY A 213 21.47 -37.51 -6.63
N LYS A 214 20.62 -37.86 -7.58
CA LYS A 214 20.01 -36.92 -8.54
C LYS A 214 18.60 -36.54 -8.12
N LYS A 215 18.29 -35.25 -8.20
CA LYS A 215 16.95 -34.73 -7.88
C LYS A 215 15.93 -35.34 -8.84
N LYS A 216 14.85 -35.93 -8.33
CA LYS A 216 13.72 -36.50 -9.08
C LYS A 216 12.42 -35.87 -8.64
N LYS A 217 11.60 -35.38 -9.56
CA LYS A 217 10.23 -34.95 -9.27
C LYS A 217 9.30 -36.16 -9.33
N LEU A 218 8.28 -36.18 -8.47
CA LEU A 218 7.23 -37.19 -8.44
C LEU A 218 5.98 -36.58 -9.08
N SER A 219 5.69 -36.92 -10.31
CA SER A 219 4.57 -36.36 -11.08
C SER A 219 3.31 -37.24 -11.03
N THR A 220 3.44 -38.51 -10.68
CA THR A 220 2.33 -39.48 -10.64
C THR A 220 2.41 -40.39 -9.42
N ALA A 221 1.28 -40.99 -9.04
CA ALA A 221 1.22 -42.01 -8.01
C ALA A 221 2.15 -43.21 -8.29
N ASP A 222 2.36 -43.57 -9.56
CA ASP A 222 3.24 -44.68 -9.93
C ASP A 222 4.71 -44.36 -9.68
N ASN A 223 5.14 -43.09 -9.88
CA ASN A 223 6.47 -42.66 -9.47
C ASN A 223 6.67 -42.79 -7.96
N VAL A 224 5.62 -42.54 -7.16
CA VAL A 224 5.67 -42.72 -5.71
C VAL A 224 5.79 -44.19 -5.34
N LYS A 225 4.98 -45.07 -5.95
CA LYS A 225 5.04 -46.53 -5.74
C LYS A 225 6.42 -47.10 -6.07
N GLU A 226 6.99 -46.70 -7.23
CA GLU A 226 8.36 -47.07 -7.62
C GLU A 226 9.38 -46.73 -6.53
N VAL A 227 9.36 -45.47 -6.07
CA VAL A 227 10.26 -45.00 -5.03
C VAL A 227 10.05 -45.73 -3.69
N MET A 228 8.80 -45.93 -3.30
CA MET A 228 8.46 -46.61 -2.04
C MET A 228 8.88 -48.09 -2.07
N SER A 229 8.71 -48.77 -3.20
CA SER A 229 9.13 -50.17 -3.37
C SER A 229 10.64 -50.36 -3.35
N ALA A 230 11.40 -49.33 -3.77
CA ALA A 230 12.85 -49.35 -3.73
C ALA A 230 13.44 -49.24 -2.32
N ILE A 231 12.70 -48.67 -1.36
CA ILE A 231 13.12 -48.51 0.04
C ILE A 231 13.10 -49.88 0.75
N LYS A 232 14.22 -50.27 1.33
CA LYS A 232 14.39 -51.54 2.03
C LYS A 232 14.44 -51.34 3.57
N GLY A 233 13.42 -51.81 4.26
CA GLY A 233 13.35 -51.66 5.71
C GLY A 233 13.19 -50.25 6.19
N LYS A 234 13.56 -49.97 7.44
CA LYS A 234 13.38 -48.66 8.09
C LYS A 234 14.66 -47.89 8.34
N SER A 235 15.84 -48.48 8.05
CA SER A 235 17.12 -47.89 8.35
C SER A 235 17.64 -47.07 7.13
N PHE A 236 18.05 -45.85 7.38
CA PHE A 236 18.64 -44.95 6.39
C PHE A 236 20.04 -44.58 6.82
N ASP A 237 20.98 -44.55 5.89
CA ASP A 237 22.35 -44.14 6.12
C ASP A 237 22.49 -42.61 5.86
N VAL A 238 23.17 -41.93 6.76
CA VAL A 238 23.54 -40.52 6.57
C VAL A 238 24.74 -40.46 5.62
N THR A 239 24.48 -40.04 4.38
CA THR A 239 25.52 -40.00 3.31
C THR A 239 26.32 -38.72 3.31
N ASP A 240 25.67 -37.58 3.62
CA ASP A 240 26.34 -36.27 3.71
C ASP A 240 25.76 -35.42 4.84
N VAL A 241 26.61 -34.62 5.47
CA VAL A 241 26.23 -33.60 6.45
C VAL A 241 27.01 -32.34 6.16
N THR A 242 26.33 -31.33 5.66
CA THR A 242 26.91 -30.02 5.36
C THR A 242 26.46 -29.00 6.42
N LYS A 243 27.41 -28.45 7.20
CA LYS A 243 27.17 -27.36 8.16
C LYS A 243 27.76 -26.07 7.59
N LYS A 244 27.00 -24.98 7.58
CA LYS A 244 27.43 -23.65 7.08
C LYS A 244 26.85 -22.54 7.94
N GLU A 245 27.60 -21.48 8.13
CA GLU A 245 27.07 -20.24 8.63
C GLU A 245 26.47 -19.42 7.48
N ARG A 246 25.28 -18.87 7.68
CA ARG A 246 24.61 -17.99 6.73
C ARG A 246 24.33 -16.65 7.40
N LEU A 247 24.79 -15.58 6.77
CA LEU A 247 24.44 -14.23 7.18
C LEU A 247 23.07 -13.84 6.60
N ARG A 248 22.22 -13.26 7.46
CA ARG A 248 20.99 -12.59 7.05
C ARG A 248 21.15 -11.09 7.29
N ASN A 249 21.21 -10.33 6.20
CA ASN A 249 21.37 -8.89 6.27
C ASN A 249 20.05 -8.20 6.65
N PRO A 250 20.10 -7.08 7.41
CA PRO A 250 18.94 -6.24 7.61
C PRO A 250 18.48 -5.62 6.29
N ALA A 251 17.18 -5.42 6.17
CA ALA A 251 16.63 -4.70 5.04
C ALA A 251 16.90 -3.18 5.19
N ALA A 252 17.01 -2.47 4.06
CA ALA A 252 17.22 -1.02 4.02
C ALA A 252 16.10 -0.25 4.75
N PRO A 253 16.33 1.00 5.17
CA PRO A 253 15.26 1.86 5.68
C PRO A 253 14.13 2.00 4.67
N PHE A 254 12.97 2.48 5.10
CA PHE A 254 11.81 2.55 4.24
C PHE A 254 11.94 3.61 3.14
N THR A 255 11.53 3.21 1.94
CA THR A 255 10.99 4.08 0.90
C THR A 255 9.47 4.19 1.06
N THR A 256 8.81 5.06 0.29
CA THR A 256 7.34 5.13 0.24
C THR A 256 6.71 3.79 -0.10
N SER A 257 7.24 3.11 -1.10
CA SER A 257 6.74 1.82 -1.56
C SER A 257 6.89 0.75 -0.48
N SER A 258 8.07 0.56 0.07
CA SER A 258 8.33 -0.46 1.09
C SER A 258 7.56 -0.19 2.39
N LEU A 259 7.36 1.09 2.78
CA LEU A 259 6.51 1.46 3.91
C LEU A 259 5.04 1.07 3.67
N GLN A 260 4.52 1.35 2.49
CA GLN A 260 3.14 0.97 2.13
C GLN A 260 2.95 -0.55 2.16
N GLN A 261 3.92 -1.31 1.66
CA GLN A 261 3.92 -2.76 1.66
C GLN A 261 3.90 -3.33 3.08
N GLU A 262 4.84 -2.93 3.92
CA GLU A 262 4.96 -3.44 5.29
C GLU A 262 3.81 -2.98 6.19
N ALA A 263 3.31 -1.75 6.02
CA ALA A 263 2.12 -1.29 6.73
C ALA A 263 0.87 -2.08 6.34
N ALA A 264 0.74 -2.49 5.08
CA ALA A 264 -0.35 -3.35 4.65
C ALA A 264 -0.25 -4.76 5.25
N ARG A 265 0.95 -5.35 5.27
CA ARG A 265 1.20 -6.70 5.82
C ARG A 265 1.06 -6.74 7.34
N LYS A 266 1.83 -5.94 8.07
CA LYS A 266 1.91 -5.98 9.55
C LYS A 266 0.78 -5.26 10.25
N LEU A 267 0.34 -4.13 9.73
CA LEU A 267 -0.64 -3.26 10.40
C LEU A 267 -2.04 -3.38 9.81
N ASN A 268 -2.17 -4.02 8.66
CA ASN A 268 -3.40 -4.09 7.88
C ASN A 268 -3.91 -2.68 7.52
N TYR A 269 -2.98 -1.76 7.18
CA TYR A 269 -3.31 -0.41 6.74
C TYR A 269 -3.33 -0.36 5.23
N ARG A 270 -4.34 0.29 4.67
CA ARG A 270 -4.38 0.60 3.24
C ARG A 270 -3.36 1.69 2.91
N THR A 271 -2.85 1.71 1.68
CA THR A 271 -1.86 2.69 1.21
C THR A 271 -2.26 4.13 1.54
N ARG A 272 -3.52 4.50 1.31
CA ARG A 272 -4.06 5.83 1.64
C ARG A 272 -3.98 6.15 3.14
N LYS A 273 -4.34 5.19 4.01
CA LYS A 273 -4.25 5.37 5.47
C LYS A 273 -2.80 5.52 5.91
N THR A 274 -1.91 4.72 5.36
CA THR A 274 -0.47 4.77 5.65
C THR A 274 0.09 6.15 5.33
N MET A 275 -0.17 6.68 4.12
CA MET A 275 0.34 8.00 3.72
C MET A 275 -0.28 9.14 4.53
N MET A 276 -1.57 9.06 4.87
CA MET A 276 -2.20 10.06 5.74
C MET A 276 -1.55 10.11 7.14
N LEU A 277 -1.26 8.96 7.72
CA LEU A 277 -0.62 8.89 9.05
C LEU A 277 0.84 9.32 8.97
N ALA A 278 1.57 8.95 7.91
CA ALA A 278 2.95 9.39 7.67
C ALA A 278 3.02 10.92 7.53
N GLN A 279 2.09 11.53 6.80
CA GLN A 279 1.99 12.99 6.68
C GLN A 279 1.82 13.66 8.06
N GLN A 280 0.95 13.11 8.91
CA GLN A 280 0.75 13.64 10.27
C GLN A 280 2.02 13.55 11.13
N LEU A 281 2.73 12.42 11.05
CA LEU A 281 3.99 12.21 11.77
C LEU A 281 5.10 13.16 11.27
N TYR A 282 5.14 13.44 9.98
CA TYR A 282 6.08 14.38 9.38
C TYR A 282 5.78 15.84 9.76
N GLU A 283 4.52 16.29 9.64
CA GLU A 283 4.13 17.69 9.84
C GLU A 283 4.27 18.16 11.29
N GLY A 284 4.22 17.24 12.24
CA GLY A 284 4.51 17.49 13.64
C GLY A 284 3.46 17.01 14.62
N ILE A 285 3.95 16.42 15.69
CA ILE A 285 3.19 15.95 16.87
C ILE A 285 3.61 16.77 18.08
N THR A 286 2.66 17.15 18.90
CA THR A 286 2.95 17.87 20.15
C THR A 286 3.37 16.88 21.24
N LEU A 287 4.63 16.97 21.67
CA LEU A 287 5.26 16.11 22.68
C LEU A 287 5.33 16.83 24.05
N GLY A 288 4.21 17.27 24.58
CA GLY A 288 4.15 17.94 25.89
C GLY A 288 5.10 19.14 25.97
N LYS A 289 6.02 19.13 26.93
CA LYS A 289 7.00 20.20 27.17
C LYS A 289 8.01 20.38 26.03
N GLN A 290 8.27 19.34 25.22
CA GLN A 290 9.19 19.43 24.07
C GLN A 290 8.57 20.23 22.89
N GLY A 291 7.29 20.56 22.98
CA GLY A 291 6.58 21.27 21.91
C GLY A 291 6.16 20.36 20.75
N THR A 292 5.92 20.95 19.59
CA THR A 292 5.50 20.22 18.40
C THR A 292 6.73 19.96 17.54
N VAL A 293 6.94 18.70 17.12
CA VAL A 293 8.10 18.26 16.34
C VAL A 293 7.69 17.21 15.30
N GLY A 294 8.28 17.25 14.10
CA GLY A 294 8.16 16.16 13.12
C GLY A 294 8.85 14.92 13.65
N LEU A 295 8.15 13.79 13.63
CA LEU A 295 8.67 12.52 14.16
C LEU A 295 9.37 11.68 13.11
N ILE A 296 9.10 11.92 11.84
CA ILE A 296 9.75 11.21 10.72
C ILE A 296 10.24 12.20 9.66
N THR A 297 11.18 11.75 8.83
CA THR A 297 11.60 12.43 7.62
C THR A 297 10.48 12.46 6.58
N TYR A 298 10.68 13.22 5.50
CA TYR A 298 9.72 13.32 4.41
C TYR A 298 9.36 11.94 3.84
N MET A 299 8.06 11.66 3.72
CA MET A 299 7.56 10.32 3.46
C MET A 299 7.37 9.97 1.97
N ARG A 300 7.52 10.92 1.06
CA ARG A 300 7.48 10.65 -0.39
C ARG A 300 8.89 10.60 -0.93
N THR A 301 9.49 9.43 -0.88
CA THR A 301 10.87 9.18 -1.29
C THR A 301 11.03 7.75 -1.80
N ASP A 302 11.87 7.57 -2.77
CA ASP A 302 12.42 6.28 -3.24
C ASP A 302 13.86 6.07 -2.79
N SER A 303 14.45 7.06 -2.12
CA SER A 303 15.80 6.98 -1.56
C SER A 303 15.86 6.12 -0.30
N THR A 304 16.95 5.38 -0.16
CA THR A 304 17.32 4.65 1.06
C THR A 304 18.50 5.30 1.79
N ARG A 305 18.95 6.48 1.34
CA ARG A 305 20.05 7.24 1.95
C ARG A 305 19.68 7.71 3.36
N ILE A 306 20.66 7.78 4.22
CA ILE A 306 20.52 8.26 5.60
C ILE A 306 21.61 9.30 5.85
N ALA A 307 21.26 10.40 6.51
CA ALA A 307 22.22 11.41 6.93
C ALA A 307 23.23 10.82 7.95
N ASP A 308 24.50 11.22 7.84
CA ASP A 308 25.59 10.73 8.71
C ASP A 308 25.30 10.98 10.20
N SER A 309 24.67 12.11 10.53
CA SER A 309 24.27 12.43 11.91
C SER A 309 23.26 11.42 12.46
N ALA A 310 22.30 10.98 11.64
CA ALA A 310 21.30 9.99 12.04
C ALA A 310 21.90 8.59 12.18
N ILE A 311 22.85 8.24 11.32
CA ILE A 311 23.63 6.98 11.43
C ILE A 311 24.41 6.96 12.76
N LEU A 312 25.08 8.07 13.09
CA LEU A 312 25.87 8.17 14.33
C LEU A 312 24.97 8.07 15.57
N GLU A 313 23.84 8.79 15.58
CA GLU A 313 22.88 8.74 16.68
C GLU A 313 22.32 7.32 16.86
N ALA A 314 21.93 6.66 15.77
CA ALA A 314 21.43 5.28 15.81
C ALA A 314 22.51 4.29 16.30
N SER A 315 23.76 4.46 15.85
CA SER A 315 24.88 3.63 16.31
C SER A 315 25.09 3.74 17.82
N ASN A 316 25.03 4.97 18.37
CA ASN A 316 25.16 5.20 19.81
C ASN A 316 24.01 4.56 20.58
N TYR A 317 22.76 4.80 20.12
CA TYR A 317 21.56 4.18 20.70
C TYR A 317 21.66 2.64 20.73
N ILE A 318 22.11 2.03 19.61
CA ILE A 318 22.24 0.57 19.51
C ILE A 318 23.29 0.05 20.50
N LYS A 319 24.45 0.71 20.59
CA LYS A 319 25.52 0.30 21.52
C LYS A 319 25.08 0.37 22.98
N GLU A 320 24.37 1.43 23.35
CA GLU A 320 23.90 1.63 24.71
C GLU A 320 22.75 0.68 25.08
N THR A 321 21.83 0.40 24.14
CA THR A 321 20.62 -0.37 24.43
C THR A 321 20.78 -1.87 24.23
N TYR A 322 21.54 -2.28 23.21
CA TYR A 322 21.64 -3.69 22.79
C TYR A 322 23.04 -4.30 22.98
N GLY A 323 24.07 -3.47 23.03
CA GLY A 323 25.46 -3.86 23.09
C GLY A 323 26.24 -3.48 21.82
N PRO A 324 27.58 -3.30 21.94
CA PRO A 324 28.41 -2.87 20.82
C PRO A 324 28.46 -3.87 19.66
N GLU A 325 28.28 -5.18 19.92
CA GLU A 325 28.23 -6.23 18.91
C GLU A 325 27.04 -6.14 17.97
N PHE A 326 25.98 -5.45 18.38
CA PHE A 326 24.80 -5.21 17.55
C PHE A 326 24.93 -4.00 16.63
N SER A 327 25.90 -3.10 16.87
CA SER A 327 26.09 -1.90 16.06
C SER A 327 26.94 -2.21 14.83
N ARG A 328 26.42 -1.88 13.66
CA ARG A 328 27.15 -2.04 12.40
C ARG A 328 28.26 -0.99 12.33
N ASN A 329 29.51 -1.44 12.06
CA ASN A 329 30.58 -0.53 11.70
C ASN A 329 30.35 0.00 10.27
N HIS A 330 29.79 1.18 10.16
CA HIS A 330 29.71 1.87 8.88
C HIS A 330 31.12 2.33 8.49
N LYS A 331 31.81 1.57 7.63
CA LYS A 331 32.91 2.15 6.87
C LYS A 331 32.28 3.23 5.99
N ARG A 332 32.76 4.48 6.09
CA ARG A 332 32.43 5.54 5.12
C ARG A 332 32.56 4.92 3.73
N SER A 333 31.49 4.83 3.00
CA SER A 333 31.58 4.52 1.58
C SER A 333 31.97 5.85 0.91
N ASP A 334 33.24 6.00 0.61
CA ASP A 334 33.77 7.10 -0.23
C ASP A 334 33.31 6.98 -1.69
N LYS A 335 32.31 6.18 -1.97
CA LYS A 335 31.63 6.16 -3.25
C LYS A 335 30.61 7.28 -3.27
N ASN A 336 31.09 8.51 -3.53
CA ASN A 336 30.32 9.51 -4.22
C ASN A 336 29.86 8.85 -5.54
N ALA A 337 28.66 8.36 -5.57
CA ALA A 337 27.98 8.05 -6.81
C ALA A 337 27.86 9.39 -7.56
N LYS A 338 28.76 9.56 -8.55
CA LYS A 338 28.68 10.69 -9.49
C LYS A 338 27.27 10.66 -10.07
N GLY A 339 26.47 11.70 -9.82
CA GLY A 339 25.19 11.94 -10.45
C GLY A 339 23.94 11.91 -9.58
N ALA A 340 24.01 11.56 -8.30
CA ALA A 340 22.85 11.67 -7.43
C ALA A 340 22.87 13.01 -6.68
N GLN A 341 22.22 14.00 -7.22
CA GLN A 341 21.68 15.12 -6.46
C GLN A 341 20.42 14.63 -5.73
N ASP A 342 20.58 13.53 -4.97
CA ASP A 342 19.52 12.91 -4.17
C ASP A 342 19.27 13.79 -2.95
N ALA A 343 18.42 14.79 -3.14
CA ALA A 343 17.98 15.68 -2.07
C ALA A 343 17.19 14.93 -0.98
N HIS A 344 16.70 13.71 -1.29
CA HIS A 344 15.83 12.95 -0.41
C HIS A 344 16.60 11.95 0.46
N GLU A 345 16.08 11.76 1.67
CA GLU A 345 16.47 10.69 2.58
C GLU A 345 15.40 9.61 2.63
N ALA A 346 15.79 8.42 3.16
CA ALA A 346 14.86 7.38 3.54
C ALA A 346 13.86 7.85 4.59
N ILE A 347 12.73 7.17 4.69
CA ILE A 347 11.75 7.39 5.77
C ILE A 347 12.32 6.79 7.05
N ARG A 348 12.68 7.67 8.00
CA ARG A 348 13.27 7.34 9.28
C ARG A 348 12.70 8.21 10.41
N PRO A 349 12.84 7.85 11.68
CA PRO A 349 12.57 8.78 12.77
C PRO A 349 13.55 9.96 12.70
N THR A 350 13.10 11.15 13.11
CA THR A 350 13.95 12.34 13.20
C THR A 350 14.98 12.26 14.33
N SER A 351 14.79 11.33 15.28
CA SER A 351 15.77 10.98 16.30
C SER A 351 15.60 9.53 16.71
N ALA A 352 16.71 8.76 16.75
CA ALA A 352 16.75 7.39 17.24
C ALA A 352 16.36 7.30 18.72
N MET A 353 16.65 8.36 19.48
CA MET A 353 16.38 8.46 20.93
C MET A 353 14.89 8.56 21.25
N ARG A 354 14.05 8.98 20.30
CA ARG A 354 12.59 9.02 20.48
C ARG A 354 11.99 7.64 20.21
N SER A 355 12.24 6.70 21.11
CA SER A 355 11.69 5.35 20.99
C SER A 355 10.14 5.37 20.96
N PRO A 356 9.50 4.33 20.37
CA PRO A 356 8.04 4.21 20.39
C PRO A 356 7.43 4.24 21.79
N GLN A 357 8.19 3.83 22.79
CA GLN A 357 7.75 3.85 24.20
C GLN A 357 7.68 5.28 24.75
N GLU A 358 8.66 6.12 24.41
CA GLU A 358 8.71 7.51 24.88
C GLU A 358 7.63 8.40 24.27
N VAL A 359 7.27 8.16 23.02
CA VAL A 359 6.24 8.98 22.33
C VAL A 359 4.83 8.41 22.42
N LYS A 360 4.65 7.28 23.10
CA LYS A 360 3.39 6.53 23.17
C LYS A 360 2.19 7.36 23.62
N GLU A 361 2.38 8.19 24.63
CA GLU A 361 1.30 8.99 25.24
C GLU A 361 0.82 10.14 24.34
N PHE A 362 1.64 10.56 23.39
CA PHE A 362 1.35 11.68 22.49
C PHE A 362 0.75 11.24 21.16
N LEU A 363 0.74 9.95 20.88
CA LEU A 363 0.30 9.39 19.60
C LEU A 363 -1.03 8.65 19.73
N THR A 364 -1.89 8.82 18.73
CA THR A 364 -3.01 7.90 18.58
C THR A 364 -2.50 6.46 18.35
N ARG A 365 -3.36 5.48 18.65
CA ARG A 365 -3.01 4.06 18.45
C ARG A 365 -2.48 3.75 17.04
N ASP A 366 -3.10 4.34 16.02
CA ASP A 366 -2.72 4.10 14.64
C ASP A 366 -1.40 4.80 14.28
N GLN A 367 -1.19 6.02 14.75
CA GLN A 367 0.08 6.73 14.59
C GLN A 367 1.22 6.00 15.29
N LEU A 368 1.01 5.53 16.52
CA LEU A 368 2.04 4.79 17.28
C LEU A 368 2.45 3.51 16.57
N ARG A 369 1.48 2.76 16.00
CA ARG A 369 1.78 1.53 15.27
C ARG A 369 2.63 1.80 14.02
N LEU A 370 2.30 2.85 13.26
CA LEU A 370 3.07 3.23 12.08
C LEU A 370 4.45 3.77 12.46
N TYR A 371 4.53 4.63 13.48
CA TYR A 371 5.79 5.17 13.97
C TYR A 371 6.72 4.05 14.48
N ARG A 372 6.18 3.09 15.23
CA ARG A 372 6.93 1.91 15.69
C ARG A 372 7.50 1.12 14.51
N LEU A 373 6.72 0.88 13.48
CA LEU A 373 7.15 0.18 12.27
C LEU A 373 8.33 0.90 11.60
N ILE A 374 8.25 2.23 11.47
CA ILE A 374 9.31 3.06 10.87
C ILE A 374 10.56 3.05 11.75
N TRP A 375 10.40 3.24 13.05
CA TRP A 375 11.50 3.29 14.00
C TRP A 375 12.25 1.95 14.10
N GLU A 376 11.52 0.84 14.27
CA GLU A 376 12.09 -0.50 14.35
C GLU A 376 12.86 -0.87 13.08
N ARG A 377 12.30 -0.56 11.91
CA ARG A 377 12.96 -0.78 10.62
C ARG A 377 14.25 0.03 10.48
N PHE A 378 14.22 1.29 10.88
CA PHE A 378 15.39 2.17 10.84
C PHE A 378 16.50 1.65 11.76
N ILE A 379 16.21 1.38 13.03
CA ILE A 379 17.20 0.85 13.98
C ILE A 379 17.76 -0.47 13.47
N ALA A 380 16.91 -1.40 13.05
CA ALA A 380 17.35 -2.69 12.51
C ALA A 380 18.27 -2.54 11.29
N SER A 381 18.02 -1.57 10.41
CA SER A 381 18.86 -1.29 9.24
C SER A 381 20.29 -0.86 9.60
N GLN A 382 20.50 -0.33 10.80
CA GLN A 382 21.79 0.11 11.34
C GLN A 382 22.47 -0.95 12.21
N MET A 383 21.84 -2.12 12.40
CA MET A 383 22.35 -3.23 13.19
C MET A 383 23.15 -4.22 12.35
N THR A 384 23.95 -5.03 13.04
CA THR A 384 24.72 -6.13 12.43
C THR A 384 23.79 -7.21 11.87
N PRO A 385 24.23 -7.95 10.83
CA PRO A 385 23.50 -9.10 10.32
C PRO A 385 23.23 -10.16 11.39
N ALA A 386 22.14 -10.88 11.23
CA ALA A 386 21.93 -12.11 11.98
C ALA A 386 22.78 -13.23 11.40
N VAL A 387 23.27 -14.12 12.27
CA VAL A 387 24.05 -15.31 11.90
C VAL A 387 23.21 -16.54 12.17
N LEU A 388 23.00 -17.33 11.13
CA LEU A 388 22.26 -18.59 11.20
C LEU A 388 23.24 -19.76 10.95
N ASP A 389 23.26 -20.72 11.86
CA ASP A 389 23.85 -22.03 11.60
C ASP A 389 22.85 -22.84 10.79
N THR A 390 23.24 -23.24 9.59
CA THR A 390 22.43 -24.10 8.71
C THR A 390 23.05 -25.48 8.64
N MET A 391 22.21 -26.51 8.66
CA MET A 391 22.61 -27.91 8.55
C MET A 391 21.77 -28.59 7.47
N ARG A 392 22.44 -29.17 6.48
CA ARG A 392 21.81 -30.05 5.50
C ARG A 392 22.29 -31.47 5.76
N VAL A 393 21.35 -32.40 5.78
CA VAL A 393 21.62 -33.82 5.95
C VAL A 393 20.98 -34.57 4.79
N ASP A 394 21.80 -35.37 4.10
CA ASP A 394 21.36 -36.26 3.03
C ASP A 394 21.32 -37.69 3.57
N LEU A 395 20.18 -38.34 3.41
CA LEU A 395 19.91 -39.72 3.85
C LEU A 395 19.76 -40.59 2.61
N ASP A 396 20.21 -41.82 2.69
CA ASP A 396 20.07 -42.82 1.62
C ASP A 396 19.51 -44.15 2.15
N ASN A 397 18.62 -44.73 1.39
CA ASN A 397 18.21 -46.11 1.54
C ASN A 397 18.07 -46.73 0.16
N ASN A 398 18.98 -47.64 -0.20
CA ASN A 398 19.00 -48.35 -1.46
C ASN A 398 18.90 -47.41 -2.72
N GLY A 399 19.63 -46.28 -2.66
CA GLY A 399 19.64 -45.24 -3.69
C GLY A 399 18.51 -44.24 -3.62
N VAL A 400 17.54 -44.41 -2.75
CA VAL A 400 16.46 -43.42 -2.50
C VAL A 400 16.95 -42.37 -1.48
N ASN A 401 16.97 -41.13 -1.94
CA ASN A 401 17.56 -40.06 -1.16
C ASN A 401 16.49 -39.16 -0.51
N PHE A 402 16.67 -38.89 0.78
CA PHE A 402 15.91 -37.91 1.54
C PHE A 402 16.84 -36.78 2.01
N ARG A 403 16.30 -35.56 2.14
CA ARG A 403 17.06 -34.41 2.59
C ARG A 403 16.36 -33.69 3.72
N ALA A 404 17.08 -33.49 4.82
CA ALA A 404 16.66 -32.63 5.90
C ALA A 404 17.44 -31.31 5.86
N ASN A 405 16.76 -30.20 6.08
CA ASN A 405 17.37 -28.89 6.24
C ASN A 405 17.02 -28.35 7.62
N GLY A 406 18.03 -27.97 8.37
CA GLY A 406 17.88 -27.34 9.66
C GLY A 406 18.47 -25.94 9.66
N SER A 407 17.93 -25.07 10.51
CA SER A 407 18.51 -23.77 10.79
C SER A 407 18.29 -23.40 12.25
N LYS A 408 19.31 -22.82 12.86
CA LYS A 408 19.29 -22.29 14.21
C LYS A 408 19.92 -20.90 14.21
N ILE A 409 19.31 -19.97 14.91
CA ILE A 409 19.89 -18.63 15.08
C ILE A 409 21.08 -18.72 16.05
N LYS A 410 22.28 -18.43 15.55
CA LYS A 410 23.49 -18.34 16.34
C LYS A 410 23.62 -16.96 16.97
N PHE A 411 23.32 -15.91 16.21
CA PHE A 411 23.31 -14.54 16.66
C PHE A 411 22.15 -13.79 16.03
N HIS A 412 21.32 -13.15 16.86
CA HIS A 412 20.09 -12.53 16.39
C HIS A 412 20.33 -11.27 15.54
N GLY A 413 21.43 -10.51 15.80
CA GLY A 413 21.68 -9.27 15.11
C GLY A 413 20.45 -8.36 15.06
N PHE A 414 20.14 -7.81 13.89
CA PHE A 414 18.98 -6.95 13.67
C PHE A 414 17.61 -7.62 13.96
N MET A 415 17.54 -8.95 13.89
CA MET A 415 16.29 -9.69 14.15
C MET A 415 15.79 -9.54 15.59
N LYS A 416 16.64 -9.04 16.51
CA LYS A 416 16.23 -8.70 17.88
C LYS A 416 15.22 -7.55 17.92
N VAL A 417 15.24 -6.68 16.92
CA VAL A 417 14.36 -5.48 16.82
C VAL A 417 13.29 -5.64 15.77
N TYR A 418 13.64 -6.16 14.60
CA TYR A 418 12.74 -6.18 13.45
C TYR A 418 12.96 -7.38 12.55
N VAL A 419 11.85 -7.99 12.13
CA VAL A 419 11.83 -9.01 11.07
C VAL A 419 10.79 -8.59 10.03
N GLU A 420 11.16 -8.62 8.75
CA GLU A 420 10.29 -8.27 7.63
C GLU A 420 9.18 -9.33 7.44
N SER A 421 7.99 -8.88 7.07
CA SER A 421 6.87 -9.79 6.79
C SER A 421 6.87 -10.23 5.33
N ASN A 422 6.44 -11.49 5.10
CA ASN A 422 6.16 -12.01 3.77
C ASN A 422 4.65 -11.96 3.50
N ASP A 423 4.25 -11.98 2.22
CA ASP A 423 2.83 -11.97 1.81
C ASP A 423 2.07 -13.21 2.34
N ASP A 424 2.77 -14.31 2.59
CA ASP A 424 2.21 -15.58 3.05
C ASP A 424 2.20 -15.72 4.59
N ASN A 425 2.67 -14.71 5.33
CA ASN A 425 2.78 -14.70 6.79
C ASN A 425 3.46 -15.96 7.39
N THR A 426 4.32 -16.62 6.63
CA THR A 426 5.09 -17.76 7.12
C THR A 426 6.23 -17.26 7.99
N GLU A 427 6.10 -17.41 9.30
CA GLU A 427 7.21 -17.25 10.22
C GLU A 427 8.24 -18.33 9.94
N GLU A 428 9.48 -17.96 9.67
CA GLU A 428 10.60 -18.90 9.63
C GLU A 428 10.83 -19.42 11.06
N LYS A 429 10.24 -20.57 11.36
CA LYS A 429 10.51 -21.26 12.62
C LYS A 429 11.89 -21.91 12.57
N GLU A 430 12.60 -21.85 13.68
CA GLU A 430 13.83 -22.63 13.83
C GLU A 430 13.51 -24.12 13.64
N ASN A 431 14.26 -24.78 12.75
CA ASN A 431 14.20 -26.22 12.56
C ASN A 431 15.51 -26.83 13.02
N ILE A 432 15.55 -27.29 14.26
CA ILE A 432 16.76 -27.81 14.88
C ILE A 432 16.86 -29.32 14.62
N LEU A 433 17.81 -29.71 13.78
CA LEU A 433 18.14 -31.10 13.55
C LEU A 433 18.96 -31.67 14.70
N PRO A 434 18.85 -32.99 14.99
CA PRO A 434 19.77 -33.67 15.93
C PRO A 434 21.21 -33.59 15.42
N ASP A 435 22.17 -33.82 16.30
CA ASP A 435 23.60 -33.91 15.88
C ASP A 435 23.79 -35.21 15.10
N LEU A 436 23.96 -35.07 13.79
CA LEU A 436 24.13 -36.15 12.83
C LEU A 436 25.51 -36.03 12.19
N LYS A 437 26.10 -37.19 11.92
CA LYS A 437 27.42 -37.30 11.24
C LYS A 437 27.30 -38.25 10.07
N LYS A 438 28.12 -38.05 9.06
CA LYS A 438 28.23 -38.98 7.93
C LYS A 438 28.55 -40.40 8.46
N GLY A 439 27.79 -41.39 7.95
CA GLY A 439 27.90 -42.78 8.38
C GLY A 439 26.96 -43.16 9.55
N ASP A 440 26.26 -42.19 10.14
CA ASP A 440 25.19 -42.47 11.11
C ASP A 440 24.04 -43.23 10.46
N LYS A 441 23.35 -44.07 11.26
CA LYS A 441 22.08 -44.70 10.87
C LYS A 441 20.91 -44.04 11.59
N VAL A 442 19.86 -43.77 10.85
CA VAL A 442 18.62 -43.24 11.38
C VAL A 442 17.44 -44.14 10.98
N GLN A 443 16.40 -44.18 11.82
CA GLN A 443 15.23 -45.01 11.58
C GLN A 443 14.06 -44.19 11.09
N SER A 444 13.38 -44.59 10.01
CA SER A 444 12.13 -43.99 9.60
C SER A 444 11.00 -44.49 10.53
N GLU A 445 10.29 -43.52 11.14
CA GLU A 445 9.07 -43.77 11.89
C GLU A 445 7.87 -43.91 10.96
N SER A 446 7.76 -42.95 10.01
CA SER A 446 6.74 -42.93 8.97
C SER A 446 7.27 -42.25 7.68
N LEU A 447 6.73 -42.68 6.55
CA LEU A 447 6.92 -42.09 5.23
C LEU A 447 5.54 -41.73 4.66
N GLU A 448 5.18 -40.46 4.72
CA GLU A 448 3.86 -39.99 4.32
C GLU A 448 3.90 -39.54 2.85
N GLN A 449 3.05 -40.18 2.05
CA GLN A 449 2.88 -39.83 0.63
C GLN A 449 1.73 -38.83 0.53
N ARG A 450 1.98 -37.68 -0.10
CA ARG A 450 0.98 -36.62 -0.24
C ARG A 450 0.87 -36.18 -1.69
N GLN A 451 -0.38 -36.23 -2.17
CA GLN A 451 -0.76 -35.69 -3.46
C GLN A 451 -0.98 -34.18 -3.35
N HIS A 452 -0.46 -33.45 -4.31
CA HIS A 452 -0.63 -32.01 -4.44
C HIS A 452 -0.99 -31.65 -5.86
N PHE A 453 -1.60 -30.50 -6.01
CA PHE A 453 -1.80 -29.87 -7.31
C PHE A 453 -1.21 -28.46 -7.25
N THR A 454 -0.54 -28.06 -8.33
CA THR A 454 -0.05 -26.69 -8.45
C THR A 454 -1.23 -25.72 -8.31
N GLN A 455 -0.99 -24.57 -7.70
CA GLN A 455 -2.01 -23.55 -7.49
C GLN A 455 -1.80 -22.39 -8.44
N PRO A 456 -2.86 -21.72 -8.90
CA PRO A 456 -2.74 -20.52 -9.70
C PRO A 456 -1.98 -19.43 -8.94
N PRO A 457 -1.37 -18.46 -9.66
CA PRO A 457 -0.75 -17.33 -9.01
C PRO A 457 -1.77 -16.56 -8.16
N PRO A 458 -1.43 -16.09 -6.98
CA PRO A 458 -2.37 -15.39 -6.12
C PRO A 458 -2.75 -14.01 -6.71
N ARG A 459 -4.01 -13.60 -6.52
CA ARG A 459 -4.47 -12.25 -6.85
C ARG A 459 -3.66 -11.21 -6.10
N TYR A 460 -3.50 -10.02 -6.69
CA TYR A 460 -2.76 -8.92 -6.09
C TYR A 460 -3.42 -8.40 -4.79
N THR A 461 -2.61 -8.22 -3.76
CA THR A 461 -2.91 -7.35 -2.61
C THR A 461 -2.45 -5.92 -2.91
N GLU A 462 -2.85 -4.92 -2.11
CA GLU A 462 -2.32 -3.54 -2.24
C GLU A 462 -0.78 -3.55 -2.16
N ALA A 463 -0.21 -4.31 -1.22
CA ALA A 463 1.24 -4.44 -1.06
C ALA A 463 1.94 -5.01 -2.31
N ARG A 464 1.41 -6.12 -2.84
CA ARG A 464 1.99 -6.78 -4.00
C ARG A 464 1.87 -5.92 -5.26
N LEU A 465 0.75 -5.22 -5.44
CA LEU A 465 0.55 -4.35 -6.60
C LEU A 465 1.50 -3.14 -6.56
N VAL A 466 1.66 -2.50 -5.39
CA VAL A 466 2.65 -1.40 -5.23
C VAL A 466 4.06 -1.90 -5.55
N LYS A 467 4.43 -3.07 -5.04
CA LYS A 467 5.73 -3.68 -5.31
C LYS A 467 5.92 -3.94 -6.82
N THR A 468 4.93 -4.53 -7.47
CA THR A 468 4.99 -4.81 -8.91
C THR A 468 5.11 -3.52 -9.74
N LEU A 469 4.33 -2.47 -9.42
CA LEU A 469 4.43 -1.18 -10.10
C LEU A 469 5.83 -0.56 -9.96
N GLU A 470 6.43 -0.63 -8.75
CA GLU A 470 7.80 -0.19 -8.50
C GLU A 470 8.82 -0.99 -9.31
N GLU A 471 8.73 -2.34 -9.29
CA GLU A 471 9.64 -3.25 -10.01
C GLU A 471 9.64 -3.02 -11.53
N ILE A 472 8.49 -2.63 -12.11
CA ILE A 472 8.38 -2.33 -13.55
C ILE A 472 8.57 -0.84 -13.88
N GLY A 473 8.94 -0.01 -12.90
CA GLY A 473 9.24 1.41 -13.08
C GLY A 473 8.02 2.32 -13.31
N ILE A 474 6.80 1.85 -13.00
CA ILE A 474 5.55 2.60 -13.22
C ILE A 474 5.03 3.22 -11.94
N GLY A 475 4.77 4.52 -12.02
CA GLY A 475 4.39 5.34 -10.86
C GLY A 475 5.61 5.80 -10.05
N ARG A 476 5.34 6.68 -9.11
CA ARG A 476 6.35 7.29 -8.22
C ARG A 476 5.74 7.40 -6.81
N PRO A 477 6.52 7.73 -5.79
CA PRO A 477 6.04 7.86 -4.41
C PRO A 477 4.73 8.66 -4.24
N SER A 478 4.52 9.67 -5.07
CA SER A 478 3.30 10.49 -5.06
C SER A 478 2.07 9.82 -5.70
N THR A 479 2.24 8.83 -6.57
CA THR A 479 1.16 8.28 -7.42
C THR A 479 0.64 6.90 -7.00
N TYR A 480 1.39 6.08 -6.28
CA TYR A 480 0.95 4.72 -5.89
C TYR A 480 -0.41 4.73 -5.16
N SER A 481 -0.49 5.45 -4.06
CA SER A 481 -1.71 5.50 -3.24
C SER A 481 -2.91 6.11 -3.98
N PRO A 482 -2.79 7.26 -4.69
CA PRO A 482 -3.88 7.81 -5.50
C PRO A 482 -4.38 6.87 -6.61
N THR A 483 -3.48 6.13 -7.26
CA THR A 483 -3.83 5.17 -8.31
C THR A 483 -4.70 4.04 -7.76
N LEU A 484 -4.25 3.39 -6.67
CA LEU A 484 -4.99 2.30 -6.04
C LEU A 484 -6.36 2.77 -5.49
N ASP A 485 -6.44 3.99 -4.97
CA ASP A 485 -7.71 4.58 -4.53
C ASP A 485 -8.64 4.87 -5.72
N THR A 486 -8.09 5.32 -6.84
CA THR A 486 -8.86 5.69 -8.02
C THR A 486 -9.50 4.48 -8.70
N ILE A 487 -8.75 3.40 -8.97
CA ILE A 487 -9.30 2.19 -9.61
C ILE A 487 -10.41 1.55 -8.76
N GLN A 488 -10.31 1.63 -7.43
CA GLN A 488 -11.37 1.16 -6.53
C GLN A 488 -12.56 2.12 -6.49
N ARG A 489 -12.33 3.44 -6.42
CA ARG A 489 -13.39 4.45 -6.38
C ARG A 489 -14.18 4.51 -7.69
N ARG A 490 -13.53 4.22 -8.82
CA ARG A 490 -14.16 4.11 -10.14
C ARG A 490 -14.87 2.77 -10.34
N ASN A 491 -14.78 1.87 -9.38
CA ASN A 491 -15.34 0.53 -9.43
C ASN A 491 -14.80 -0.32 -10.59
N TYR A 492 -13.54 -0.10 -10.98
CA TYR A 492 -12.86 -0.95 -11.96
C TYR A 492 -12.40 -2.26 -11.33
N VAL A 493 -12.11 -2.21 -10.02
CA VAL A 493 -11.76 -3.36 -9.22
C VAL A 493 -12.53 -3.34 -7.90
N SER A 494 -12.81 -4.53 -7.38
CA SER A 494 -13.30 -4.75 -6.02
C SER A 494 -12.19 -5.31 -5.14
N LEU A 495 -12.29 -5.10 -3.82
CA LEU A 495 -11.35 -5.66 -2.85
C LEU A 495 -12.06 -6.70 -1.99
N THR A 496 -11.80 -7.98 -2.25
CA THR A 496 -12.37 -9.11 -1.49
C THR A 496 -11.24 -9.86 -0.78
N ASN A 497 -11.36 -10.06 0.52
CA ASN A 497 -10.31 -10.67 1.33
C ASN A 497 -8.92 -10.04 1.11
N LYS A 498 -8.87 -8.71 1.02
CA LYS A 498 -7.65 -7.90 0.76
C LYS A 498 -7.00 -8.13 -0.61
N ARG A 499 -7.68 -8.80 -1.53
CA ARG A 499 -7.19 -9.08 -2.89
C ARG A 499 -8.05 -8.35 -3.92
N PHE A 500 -7.41 -7.78 -4.93
CA PHE A 500 -8.08 -7.15 -6.04
C PHE A 500 -8.70 -8.18 -6.97
N ILE A 501 -9.94 -7.92 -7.35
CA ILE A 501 -10.68 -8.68 -8.37
C ILE A 501 -11.20 -7.65 -9.37
N PRO A 502 -10.97 -7.81 -10.67
CA PRO A 502 -11.55 -6.91 -11.67
C PRO A 502 -13.07 -7.00 -11.63
N THR A 503 -13.73 -5.95 -12.05
CA THR A 503 -15.17 -5.93 -12.28
C THR A 503 -15.42 -5.97 -13.77
N GLU A 504 -16.59 -6.39 -14.21
CA GLU A 504 -17.04 -6.30 -15.62
C GLU A 504 -16.80 -4.91 -16.20
N LEU A 505 -17.10 -3.85 -15.45
CA LEU A 505 -16.82 -2.48 -15.85
C LEU A 505 -15.32 -2.22 -16.06
N GLY A 506 -14.47 -2.79 -15.20
CA GLY A 506 -13.03 -2.67 -15.32
C GLY A 506 -12.50 -3.39 -16.55
N GLU A 507 -13.02 -4.57 -16.85
CA GLU A 507 -12.67 -5.36 -18.03
C GLU A 507 -13.05 -4.64 -19.32
N ILE A 508 -14.31 -4.14 -19.41
CA ILE A 508 -14.80 -3.35 -20.55
C ILE A 508 -13.93 -2.11 -20.80
N VAL A 509 -13.61 -1.35 -19.75
CA VAL A 509 -12.76 -0.14 -19.87
C VAL A 509 -11.34 -0.52 -20.32
N ASN A 510 -10.79 -1.61 -19.80
CA ASN A 510 -9.47 -2.08 -20.22
C ASN A 510 -9.44 -2.51 -21.68
N GLU A 511 -10.43 -3.28 -22.13
CA GLU A 511 -10.54 -3.73 -23.52
C GLU A 511 -10.63 -2.54 -24.49
N MET A 512 -11.45 -1.54 -24.18
CA MET A 512 -11.57 -0.34 -25.00
C MET A 512 -10.24 0.45 -25.05
N ILE A 513 -9.51 0.54 -23.94
CA ILE A 513 -8.22 1.22 -23.93
C ILE A 513 -7.18 0.37 -24.69
N GLU A 514 -7.23 -0.96 -24.59
CA GLU A 514 -6.32 -1.87 -25.28
C GLU A 514 -6.51 -1.78 -26.81
N GLU A 515 -7.73 -1.69 -27.29
CA GLU A 515 -8.08 -1.61 -28.71
C GLU A 515 -7.68 -0.26 -29.33
N TYR A 516 -8.00 0.86 -28.68
CA TYR A 516 -7.85 2.19 -29.28
C TYR A 516 -6.61 2.95 -28.78
N PHE A 517 -6.04 2.59 -27.63
CA PHE A 517 -4.91 3.27 -27.00
C PHE A 517 -3.87 2.29 -26.47
N PRO A 518 -3.36 1.37 -27.31
CA PRO A 518 -2.47 0.29 -26.86
C PRO A 518 -1.20 0.81 -26.17
N GLU A 519 -0.65 1.93 -26.60
CA GLU A 519 0.54 2.55 -25.99
C GLU A 519 0.31 2.93 -24.53
N ILE A 520 -0.91 3.37 -24.16
CA ILE A 520 -1.27 3.71 -22.77
C ILE A 520 -1.21 2.48 -21.85
N LEU A 521 -1.42 1.29 -22.39
CA LEU A 521 -1.33 0.02 -21.68
C LEU A 521 0.03 -0.66 -21.86
N ASP A 522 0.91 -0.12 -22.68
CA ASP A 522 2.27 -0.67 -22.82
C ASP A 522 3.12 -0.28 -21.57
N VAL A 523 3.60 -1.35 -20.89
CA VAL A 523 4.38 -1.21 -19.66
C VAL A 523 5.71 -0.52 -19.92
N LYS A 524 6.40 -0.90 -21.01
CA LYS A 524 7.72 -0.33 -21.34
C LYS A 524 7.59 1.14 -21.75
N PHE A 525 6.59 1.44 -22.56
CA PHE A 525 6.31 2.81 -22.98
C PHE A 525 6.02 3.72 -21.78
N THR A 526 5.14 3.29 -20.87
CA THR A 526 4.80 4.08 -19.68
C THR A 526 5.99 4.20 -18.72
N ALA A 527 6.80 3.16 -18.55
CA ALA A 527 8.00 3.20 -17.72
C ALA A 527 9.06 4.16 -18.31
N ASN A 528 9.27 4.13 -19.63
CA ASN A 528 10.19 5.07 -20.30
C ASN A 528 9.74 6.51 -20.12
N MET A 529 8.44 6.79 -20.27
CA MET A 529 7.90 8.13 -20.04
C MET A 529 8.08 8.61 -18.60
N GLU A 530 7.98 7.72 -17.61
CA GLU A 530 8.28 8.07 -16.22
C GLU A 530 9.78 8.38 -16.04
N SER A 531 10.67 7.69 -16.76
CA SER A 531 12.10 7.97 -16.77
C SER A 531 12.43 9.31 -17.48
N GLU A 532 11.79 9.58 -18.61
CA GLU A 532 11.94 10.87 -19.32
C GLU A 532 11.50 12.05 -18.45
N LEU A 533 10.44 11.87 -17.65
CA LEU A 533 10.01 12.88 -16.67
C LEU A 533 11.03 13.07 -15.53
N ASP A 534 11.78 12.04 -15.15
CA ASP A 534 12.88 12.18 -14.20
C ASP A 534 14.11 12.85 -14.86
N GLU A 535 14.38 12.57 -16.14
CA GLU A 535 15.42 13.29 -16.93
C GLU A 535 15.10 14.80 -17.05
N VAL A 536 13.82 15.17 -17.23
CA VAL A 536 13.38 16.57 -17.15
C VAL A 536 13.67 17.17 -15.78
N GLU A 537 13.46 16.41 -14.70
CA GLU A 537 13.75 16.81 -13.32
C GLU A 537 15.25 17.13 -13.10
N HIS A 538 16.12 16.43 -13.85
CA HIS A 538 17.57 16.66 -13.82
C HIS A 538 18.06 17.72 -14.83
N GLY A 539 17.18 18.30 -15.63
CA GLY A 539 17.51 19.27 -16.68
C GLY A 539 18.21 18.67 -17.91
N GLU A 540 18.12 17.34 -18.09
CA GLU A 540 18.75 16.60 -19.19
C GLU A 540 17.91 16.62 -20.47
N VAL A 541 16.57 16.75 -20.35
CA VAL A 541 15.62 16.77 -21.47
C VAL A 541 14.61 17.91 -21.30
N GLU A 542 14.26 18.55 -22.40
CA GLU A 542 13.23 19.61 -22.43
C GLU A 542 11.83 18.98 -22.32
N TRP A 543 11.03 19.49 -21.39
CA TRP A 543 9.70 18.97 -21.11
C TRP A 543 8.72 19.05 -22.30
N VAL A 544 8.82 20.11 -23.13
CA VAL A 544 7.99 20.29 -24.34
C VAL A 544 8.20 19.15 -25.31
N LYS A 545 9.48 18.75 -25.53
CA LYS A 545 9.82 17.64 -26.42
C LYS A 545 9.18 16.33 -25.98
N VAL A 546 9.23 16.01 -24.70
CA VAL A 546 8.60 14.78 -24.14
C VAL A 546 7.10 14.77 -24.41
N ILE A 547 6.43 15.90 -24.23
CA ILE A 547 4.98 16.02 -24.48
C ILE A 547 4.66 15.92 -25.97
N ASP A 548 5.42 16.61 -26.82
CA ASP A 548 5.22 16.65 -28.26
C ASP A 548 5.36 15.25 -28.90
N GLU A 549 6.41 14.54 -28.54
CA GLU A 549 6.64 13.17 -29.01
C GLU A 549 5.51 12.20 -28.58
N PHE A 550 4.98 12.39 -27.41
CA PHE A 550 3.82 11.64 -26.94
C PHE A 550 2.55 12.02 -27.69
N TYR A 551 2.23 13.34 -27.78
CA TYR A 551 0.95 13.83 -28.27
C TYR A 551 0.75 13.53 -29.76
N LYS A 552 1.79 13.68 -30.57
CA LYS A 552 1.76 13.34 -32.01
C LYS A 552 1.34 11.90 -32.29
N ARG A 553 1.67 10.95 -31.42
CA ARG A 553 1.26 9.55 -31.52
C ARG A 553 -0.13 9.33 -30.92
N PHE A 554 -0.46 10.06 -29.88
CA PHE A 554 -1.69 9.88 -29.11
C PHE A 554 -2.92 10.48 -29.79
N GLU A 555 -2.81 11.66 -30.39
CA GLU A 555 -3.95 12.39 -30.99
C GLU A 555 -4.66 11.62 -32.11
N PRO A 556 -3.97 10.97 -33.08
CA PRO A 556 -4.64 10.17 -34.11
C PRO A 556 -5.50 9.04 -33.51
N ASN A 557 -5.04 8.43 -32.42
CA ASN A 557 -5.79 7.40 -31.71
C ASN A 557 -7.04 7.96 -31.01
N VAL A 558 -6.99 9.20 -30.50
CA VAL A 558 -8.17 9.89 -29.93
C VAL A 558 -9.22 10.13 -31.00
N ILE A 559 -8.82 10.64 -32.16
CA ILE A 559 -9.72 10.91 -33.29
C ILE A 559 -10.37 9.60 -33.76
N LYS A 560 -9.58 8.55 -33.94
CA LYS A 560 -10.07 7.22 -34.31
C LYS A 560 -11.06 6.68 -33.27
N ALA A 561 -10.74 6.75 -32.00
CA ALA A 561 -11.58 6.24 -30.94
C ALA A 561 -12.92 6.98 -30.83
N ASP A 562 -12.97 8.31 -30.98
CA ASP A 562 -14.26 9.05 -30.95
C ASP A 562 -15.16 8.70 -32.12
N ALA A 563 -14.57 8.47 -33.30
CA ALA A 563 -15.29 8.12 -34.51
C ALA A 563 -15.80 6.65 -34.52
N GLU A 564 -14.89 5.70 -34.27
CA GLU A 564 -15.14 4.27 -34.54
C GLU A 564 -15.62 3.48 -33.32
N MET A 565 -15.29 3.92 -32.08
CA MET A 565 -15.65 3.18 -30.87
C MET A 565 -17.17 3.03 -30.75
N GLU A 566 -17.64 1.79 -30.63
CA GLU A 566 -19.05 1.49 -30.45
C GLU A 566 -19.54 1.80 -29.02
N LYS A 567 -20.85 2.08 -28.91
CA LYS A 567 -21.47 2.28 -27.61
C LYS A 567 -21.76 0.94 -26.94
N ILE A 568 -21.16 0.70 -25.77
CA ILE A 568 -21.38 -0.50 -24.98
C ILE A 568 -22.49 -0.22 -23.96
N GLU A 569 -23.57 -0.97 -24.04
CA GLU A 569 -24.61 -0.97 -23.02
C GLU A 569 -24.32 -2.03 -21.97
N ILE A 570 -23.94 -1.59 -20.77
CA ILE A 570 -23.77 -2.48 -19.63
C ILE A 570 -25.15 -2.98 -19.24
N LYS A 571 -25.44 -4.26 -19.45
CA LYS A 571 -26.70 -4.87 -19.01
C LYS A 571 -26.77 -4.82 -17.49
N ASP A 572 -27.85 -4.24 -16.99
CA ASP A 572 -28.11 -4.22 -15.55
C ASP A 572 -28.32 -5.68 -15.08
N GLU A 573 -27.59 -6.10 -14.05
CA GLU A 573 -27.71 -7.43 -13.45
C GLU A 573 -29.10 -7.59 -12.79
N PRO A 574 -29.93 -8.55 -13.22
CA PRO A 574 -31.26 -8.75 -12.64
C PRO A 574 -31.14 -9.19 -11.17
N ALA A 575 -32.00 -8.63 -10.33
CA ALA A 575 -31.97 -8.90 -8.89
C ALA A 575 -32.84 -10.09 -8.48
N GLY A 576 -33.58 -10.68 -9.41
CA GLY A 576 -34.51 -11.78 -9.13
C GLY A 576 -35.74 -11.41 -8.31
N ILE A 577 -36.02 -10.09 -8.17
CA ILE A 577 -37.20 -9.58 -7.47
C ILE A 577 -37.92 -8.51 -8.35
N ASP A 578 -39.21 -8.39 -8.18
CA ASP A 578 -40.01 -7.42 -8.91
C ASP A 578 -40.20 -6.10 -8.13
N CYS A 579 -40.49 -5.05 -8.86
CA CYS A 579 -40.74 -3.73 -8.31
C CYS A 579 -42.12 -3.66 -7.68
N ASP A 580 -42.22 -3.29 -6.39
CA ASP A 580 -43.48 -3.18 -5.65
C ASP A 580 -44.44 -2.11 -6.23
N LEU A 581 -43.91 -1.15 -6.99
CA LEU A 581 -44.71 -0.04 -7.54
C LEU A 581 -45.26 -0.32 -8.94
N CYS A 582 -44.55 -1.07 -9.78
CA CYS A 582 -44.92 -1.26 -11.18
C CYS A 582 -44.79 -2.71 -11.70
N GLY A 583 -44.41 -3.66 -10.86
CA GLY A 583 -44.26 -5.07 -11.22
C GLY A 583 -43.09 -5.41 -12.16
N ALA A 584 -42.29 -4.43 -12.62
CA ALA A 584 -41.17 -4.69 -13.50
C ALA A 584 -39.97 -5.28 -12.70
N PRO A 585 -39.07 -6.06 -13.34
CA PRO A 585 -37.92 -6.60 -12.66
C PRO A 585 -37.07 -5.51 -12.04
N MET A 586 -36.55 -5.74 -10.83
CA MET A 586 -35.51 -4.87 -10.24
C MET A 586 -34.12 -5.34 -10.66
N VAL A 587 -33.24 -4.37 -10.81
CA VAL A 587 -31.86 -4.57 -11.24
C VAL A 587 -30.88 -3.94 -10.25
N TYR A 588 -29.68 -4.52 -10.17
CA TYR A 588 -28.62 -3.94 -9.37
C TYR A 588 -28.01 -2.73 -10.08
N LYS A 589 -28.00 -1.58 -9.43
CA LYS A 589 -27.28 -0.37 -9.91
C LYS A 589 -26.25 0.12 -8.91
N MET A 590 -25.19 0.74 -9.42
CA MET A 590 -24.15 1.36 -8.57
C MET A 590 -24.48 2.83 -8.35
N GLY A 591 -24.69 3.22 -7.10
CA GLY A 591 -24.87 4.60 -6.67
C GLY A 591 -23.66 5.16 -5.92
N LYS A 592 -23.74 6.44 -5.54
CA LYS A 592 -22.71 7.14 -4.76
C LYS A 592 -22.33 6.43 -3.44
N TYR A 593 -23.26 5.68 -2.88
CA TYR A 593 -23.10 5.00 -1.58
C TYR A 593 -22.94 3.48 -1.69
N GLY A 594 -22.83 2.93 -2.90
CA GLY A 594 -22.66 1.51 -3.18
C GLY A 594 -23.75 0.94 -4.08
N LYS A 595 -23.77 -0.39 -4.21
CA LYS A 595 -24.76 -1.15 -4.99
C LYS A 595 -26.14 -1.02 -4.34
N PHE A 596 -27.19 -0.77 -5.14
CA PHE A 596 -28.57 -0.68 -4.71
C PHE A 596 -29.48 -1.30 -5.75
N LEU A 597 -30.72 -1.60 -5.39
CA LEU A 597 -31.75 -2.11 -6.30
C LEU A 597 -32.52 -0.94 -6.90
N ALA A 598 -32.69 -0.94 -8.20
CA ALA A 598 -33.52 0.04 -8.93
C ALA A 598 -34.50 -0.68 -9.85
N CYS A 599 -35.61 -0.08 -10.09
CA CYS A 599 -36.56 -0.58 -11.09
C CYS A 599 -35.98 -0.48 -12.50
N SER A 600 -36.09 -1.53 -13.31
CA SER A 600 -35.61 -1.56 -14.70
C SER A 600 -36.32 -0.52 -15.60
N ARG A 601 -37.51 -0.05 -15.23
CA ARG A 601 -38.30 0.98 -15.96
C ARG A 601 -37.90 2.41 -15.60
N PHE A 602 -36.73 2.63 -14.98
CA PHE A 602 -36.24 4.00 -14.79
C PHE A 602 -36.03 4.66 -16.18
N PRO A 603 -36.46 5.92 -16.43
CA PRO A 603 -36.94 6.93 -15.47
C PRO A 603 -38.46 6.91 -15.17
N ASP A 604 -39.26 6.09 -15.84
CA ASP A 604 -40.71 6.05 -15.66
C ASP A 604 -41.12 5.58 -14.26
N CYS A 605 -40.41 4.57 -13.73
CA CYS A 605 -40.54 4.15 -12.35
C CYS A 605 -39.20 4.42 -11.62
N ARG A 606 -39.26 5.27 -10.59
CA ARG A 606 -38.07 5.69 -9.82
C ARG A 606 -37.89 4.89 -8.53
N ASN A 607 -38.51 3.71 -8.42
CA ASN A 607 -38.40 2.90 -7.23
C ASN A 607 -36.94 2.40 -7.03
N THR A 608 -36.43 2.57 -5.81
CA THR A 608 -35.11 2.10 -5.43
C THR A 608 -35.16 1.48 -4.05
N LYS A 609 -34.45 0.35 -3.86
CA LYS A 609 -34.32 -0.32 -2.56
C LYS A 609 -32.85 -0.47 -2.18
N ALA A 610 -32.54 -0.33 -0.91
CA ALA A 610 -31.23 -0.71 -0.39
C ALA A 610 -31.08 -2.25 -0.45
N ILE A 611 -29.87 -2.72 -0.79
CA ILE A 611 -29.56 -4.15 -0.66
C ILE A 611 -29.46 -4.47 0.82
N VAL A 612 -30.38 -5.28 1.29
CA VAL A 612 -30.49 -5.67 2.70
C VAL A 612 -29.92 -7.07 2.85
N LYS A 613 -29.01 -7.24 3.78
CA LYS A 613 -28.47 -8.54 4.13
C LYS A 613 -29.25 -9.09 5.32
N GLU A 614 -30.18 -9.95 5.05
CA GLU A 614 -30.88 -10.72 6.08
C GLU A 614 -29.90 -11.69 6.76
N ILE A 615 -30.04 -11.87 8.06
CA ILE A 615 -29.19 -12.77 8.83
C ILE A 615 -29.91 -14.04 9.28
N GLY A 616 -31.15 -14.23 8.77
CA GLY A 616 -31.99 -15.42 9.07
C GLY A 616 -32.52 -15.43 10.50
N VAL A 617 -32.69 -14.28 11.15
CA VAL A 617 -33.15 -14.15 12.52
C VAL A 617 -34.46 -13.38 12.56
N THR A 618 -35.51 -13.93 13.12
CA THR A 618 -36.78 -13.22 13.40
C THR A 618 -36.54 -12.11 14.44
N CYS A 619 -37.14 -10.95 14.25
CA CYS A 619 -36.94 -9.84 15.20
C CYS A 619 -37.41 -10.21 16.60
N PRO A 620 -36.54 -10.19 17.62
CA PRO A 620 -36.92 -10.60 19.00
C PRO A 620 -37.85 -9.59 19.70
N LYS A 621 -38.05 -8.39 19.09
CA LYS A 621 -38.92 -7.35 19.66
C LYS A 621 -40.34 -7.38 19.09
N CYS A 622 -40.49 -7.49 17.80
CA CYS A 622 -41.82 -7.44 17.16
C CYS A 622 -42.32 -8.79 16.66
N GLU A 623 -41.44 -9.81 16.60
CA GLU A 623 -41.72 -11.19 16.15
C GLU A 623 -42.37 -11.32 14.76
N LYS A 624 -42.51 -10.20 14.04
CA LYS A 624 -43.12 -10.10 12.71
C LYS A 624 -42.15 -9.73 11.60
N GLY A 625 -41.04 -9.08 11.94
CA GLY A 625 -40.02 -8.66 10.99
C GLY A 625 -38.75 -9.52 11.12
N HIS A 626 -37.82 -9.33 10.17
CA HIS A 626 -36.53 -10.00 10.18
C HIS A 626 -35.41 -9.06 10.61
N VAL A 627 -34.38 -9.61 11.21
CA VAL A 627 -33.19 -8.82 11.57
C VAL A 627 -32.26 -8.74 10.38
N ILE A 628 -31.85 -7.51 10.05
CA ILE A 628 -31.00 -7.18 8.92
C ILE A 628 -29.74 -6.49 9.35
N GLU A 629 -28.63 -6.76 8.62
CA GLU A 629 -27.36 -6.07 8.81
C GLU A 629 -27.45 -4.64 8.22
N ARG A 630 -27.16 -3.63 9.04
CA ARG A 630 -27.11 -2.22 8.65
C ARG A 630 -25.74 -1.61 8.97
N LYS A 631 -25.41 -0.49 8.33
CA LYS A 631 -24.21 0.29 8.62
C LYS A 631 -24.57 1.67 9.19
N SER A 632 -24.01 2.01 10.32
CA SER A 632 -24.15 3.34 10.93
C SER A 632 -23.45 4.43 10.10
N LYS A 633 -23.74 5.73 10.37
CA LYS A 633 -23.01 6.86 9.75
C LYS A 633 -21.51 6.79 9.93
N LYS A 634 -21.01 6.14 10.99
CA LYS A 634 -19.58 5.87 11.25
C LYS A 634 -19.09 4.56 10.62
N LYS A 635 -19.85 3.96 9.68
CA LYS A 635 -19.55 2.70 8.96
C LYS A 635 -19.42 1.46 9.88
N ARG A 636 -19.90 1.51 11.12
CA ARG A 636 -19.96 0.33 12.00
C ARG A 636 -21.19 -0.49 11.67
N ILE A 637 -21.03 -1.82 11.62
CA ILE A 637 -22.13 -2.76 11.43
C ILE A 637 -22.97 -2.79 12.70
N PHE A 638 -24.28 -2.79 12.54
CA PHE A 638 -25.28 -3.06 13.57
C PHE A 638 -26.43 -3.84 12.95
N TYR A 639 -27.23 -4.43 13.77
CA TYR A 639 -28.34 -5.28 13.37
C TYR A 639 -29.64 -4.60 13.81
N GLY A 640 -30.62 -4.49 12.90
CA GLY A 640 -31.87 -3.83 13.18
C GLY A 640 -33.03 -4.55 12.52
N CYS A 641 -34.25 -4.29 12.98
CA CYS A 641 -35.45 -4.82 12.35
C CYS A 641 -35.66 -4.18 10.97
N ASP A 642 -36.11 -4.97 9.98
CA ASP A 642 -36.49 -4.51 8.64
C ASP A 642 -37.73 -3.62 8.66
N ARG A 643 -38.59 -3.75 9.67
CA ARG A 643 -39.80 -2.95 9.86
C ARG A 643 -39.59 -1.59 10.54
N TYR A 644 -38.35 -1.10 10.59
CA TYR A 644 -38.13 0.28 11.06
C TYR A 644 -38.81 1.30 10.11
N PRO A 645 -39.57 2.31 10.57
CA PRO A 645 -39.65 2.80 11.97
C PRO A 645 -40.68 2.12 12.87
N ASP A 646 -41.53 1.24 12.38
CA ASP A 646 -42.58 0.58 13.19
C ASP A 646 -42.00 -0.29 14.30
N CYS A 647 -40.79 -0.79 14.12
CA CYS A 647 -40.02 -1.52 15.12
C CYS A 647 -38.59 -0.96 15.21
N ASP A 648 -38.22 -0.48 16.37
CA ASP A 648 -36.93 0.18 16.65
C ASP A 648 -35.87 -0.77 17.20
N TYR A 649 -36.03 -2.09 17.02
CA TYR A 649 -35.03 -3.06 17.47
C TYR A 649 -33.67 -2.80 16.86
N VAL A 650 -32.62 -2.71 17.72
CA VAL A 650 -31.21 -2.54 17.34
C VAL A 650 -30.31 -3.36 18.24
N SER A 651 -29.35 -4.04 17.63
CA SER A 651 -28.27 -4.74 18.33
C SER A 651 -26.90 -4.40 17.68
N TRP A 652 -25.87 -4.24 18.51
CA TRP A 652 -24.49 -4.07 18.03
C TRP A 652 -23.74 -5.40 17.85
N ASP A 653 -24.22 -6.45 18.52
CA ASP A 653 -23.74 -7.83 18.37
C ASP A 653 -24.75 -8.61 17.51
N LYS A 654 -24.29 -9.62 16.76
CA LYS A 654 -25.12 -10.36 15.80
C LYS A 654 -26.13 -11.23 16.55
N PRO A 655 -27.46 -11.03 16.39
CA PRO A 655 -28.47 -11.89 16.99
C PRO A 655 -28.43 -13.32 16.46
N VAL A 656 -28.90 -14.26 17.29
CA VAL A 656 -28.98 -15.70 17.02
C VAL A 656 -30.44 -16.13 17.07
N GLU A 657 -30.88 -16.99 16.13
CA GLU A 657 -32.31 -17.40 15.97
C GLU A 657 -32.82 -18.35 17.10
N ARG A 658 -32.00 -18.85 17.97
CA ARG A 658 -32.46 -19.72 19.07
C ARG A 658 -32.83 -18.96 20.35
N ALA A 659 -33.78 -19.51 21.12
CA ALA A 659 -34.10 -19.03 22.46
C ALA A 659 -32.97 -19.32 23.47
N CYS A 660 -32.85 -18.47 24.48
CA CYS A 660 -31.90 -18.67 25.56
C CYS A 660 -32.30 -19.88 26.43
N PRO A 661 -31.41 -20.88 26.65
CA PRO A 661 -31.73 -22.04 27.47
C PRO A 661 -32.07 -21.73 28.93
N LYS A 662 -31.66 -20.53 29.43
CA LYS A 662 -31.87 -20.15 30.84
C LYS A 662 -33.12 -19.31 31.06
N CYS A 663 -33.49 -18.44 30.14
CA CYS A 663 -34.61 -17.53 30.31
C CYS A 663 -35.68 -17.64 29.22
N GLU A 664 -35.51 -18.57 28.29
CA GLU A 664 -36.42 -18.90 27.16
C GLU A 664 -36.71 -17.77 26.19
N LYS A 665 -36.12 -16.58 26.40
CA LYS A 665 -36.30 -15.43 25.51
C LYS A 665 -35.35 -15.50 24.29
N ARG A 666 -35.81 -15.01 23.13
CA ARG A 666 -35.01 -14.82 21.94
C ARG A 666 -34.08 -13.62 22.08
N ALA A 667 -33.11 -13.68 22.98
CA ALA A 667 -32.22 -12.59 23.34
C ALA A 667 -30.73 -12.97 23.27
N LEU A 668 -30.39 -14.01 22.47
CA LEU A 668 -29.01 -14.43 22.29
C LEU A 668 -28.30 -13.59 21.19
N VAL A 669 -27.05 -13.26 21.47
CA VAL A 669 -26.17 -12.54 20.51
C VAL A 669 -24.78 -13.17 20.48
N GLU A 670 -24.14 -13.18 19.30
CA GLU A 670 -22.75 -13.58 19.11
C GLU A 670 -21.81 -12.39 19.40
N LYS A 671 -20.98 -12.53 20.40
CA LYS A 671 -19.94 -11.55 20.74
C LYS A 671 -18.56 -12.05 20.32
N LYS A 672 -17.88 -11.29 19.47
CA LYS A 672 -16.50 -11.60 19.06
C LYS A 672 -15.52 -11.20 20.14
N LEU A 673 -14.82 -12.17 20.73
CA LEU A 673 -13.75 -11.99 21.70
C LEU A 673 -12.38 -12.17 21.04
N LYS A 674 -11.30 -11.82 21.75
CA LYS A 674 -9.92 -12.01 21.24
C LYS A 674 -9.55 -13.49 20.98
N LYS A 675 -10.22 -14.45 21.64
CA LYS A 675 -9.94 -15.90 21.57
C LYS A 675 -11.09 -16.73 20.99
N GLY A 676 -12.05 -16.14 20.25
CA GLY A 676 -13.16 -16.88 19.67
C GLY A 676 -14.49 -16.12 19.69
N VAL A 677 -15.57 -16.84 19.43
CA VAL A 677 -16.95 -16.30 19.46
C VAL A 677 -17.64 -16.84 20.71
N GLN A 678 -18.29 -15.96 21.45
CA GLN A 678 -19.12 -16.28 22.60
C GLN A 678 -20.56 -15.91 22.31
N VAL A 679 -21.47 -16.83 22.50
CA VAL A 679 -22.93 -16.57 22.52
C VAL A 679 -23.32 -16.18 23.92
N GLN A 680 -23.95 -15.01 24.07
CA GLN A 680 -24.43 -14.51 25.37
C GLN A 680 -25.89 -14.06 25.28
N CYS A 681 -26.61 -14.16 26.36
CA CYS A 681 -27.95 -13.60 26.46
C CYS A 681 -27.90 -12.15 26.88
N THR A 682 -28.72 -11.30 26.23
CA THR A 682 -28.84 -9.86 26.58
C THR A 682 -29.83 -9.64 27.73
N ASN A 683 -30.60 -10.69 28.14
CA ASN A 683 -31.65 -10.62 29.16
C ASN A 683 -31.26 -11.32 30.48
N CYS A 684 -30.29 -12.25 30.46
CA CYS A 684 -29.81 -12.93 31.66
C CYS A 684 -28.29 -13.20 31.55
N ASP A 685 -27.71 -13.85 32.55
CA ASP A 685 -26.26 -14.12 32.66
C ASP A 685 -25.77 -15.34 31.84
N TYR A 686 -26.61 -15.96 31.00
CA TYR A 686 -26.21 -17.07 30.15
C TYR A 686 -25.12 -16.73 29.17
N LYS A 687 -24.07 -17.56 29.15
CA LYS A 687 -22.91 -17.44 28.22
C LYS A 687 -22.47 -18.86 27.80
N GLU A 688 -22.20 -19.00 26.53
CA GLU A 688 -21.68 -20.22 25.91
C GLU A 688 -20.51 -19.87 24.99
N SER A 689 -19.37 -20.51 25.16
CA SER A 689 -18.19 -20.33 24.31
C SER A 689 -18.21 -21.40 23.23
N THR A 690 -18.24 -20.96 21.97
CA THR A 690 -18.07 -21.85 20.82
C THR A 690 -16.56 -21.95 20.56
N GLN A 691 -15.95 -23.07 20.92
CA GLN A 691 -14.61 -23.42 20.44
C GLN A 691 -14.71 -23.81 18.96
N GLN A 692 -14.00 -23.11 18.10
CA GLN A 692 -13.66 -23.58 16.75
C GLN A 692 -12.34 -24.32 16.79
#